data_7b3941a4ba48e17dcd73432d0d93f104
#
_entry.id   7b3941a4ba48e17dcd73432d0d93f104
#
_cell.length_a   1.000
_cell.length_b   1.000
_cell.length_c   1.000
_cell.angle_alpha   90.00
_cell.angle_beta   90.00
_cell.angle_gamma   90.00
#
_symmetry.space_group_name_H-M   'P 1'
#
loop_
_entity.id
_entity.type
_entity.pdbx_description
1 polymer ?
#
loop_
_entity_poly.entity_id
_entity_poly.type
_entity_poly.pdbx_seq_one_letter_code
_entity_poly.pdbx_strand_id
1 'polypeptide(L)'
;MPVHNHDSSKHNNEKACYYLLPAALGLIILLAPFFRGLYFPTEFLPAAAAIALLFALNILFKADRARPVFLGHTLDGVMLAFVLVYILSLINPVHPQDAVTEVLKAASFFMVYWLAACAAADEKGFNIVLGAAYLAALGLALLGLAAALGWVSYPGACEDGHVRSALQYHNALAIYLLALNAVGVVRHAKDGPIGVRLYYAAANFVLLLAIIGTLSRGTWLLYLPAMVLLLFFLPSKLRRPVLFRIITCLLVSLLVARVFYDAVELSLTTIAAGSVIAGIALAIVMEITGSRRKNVMAGNRFTIITLGLVAAIILVWLSWAICFMMPGSSCREGLNRIVPVNVYLRITGTYAGEESFQDRITFYRDSLKIIKDYPILGTGGGGWQALYPRYAQRCYQSREVHNFYLKTWLETGILGLLVLLAGITAFLHLLGQKYKQEQGRETDAVFWATALGVCLIAAHSIFDFELSIPAVAFVFFGFMGMIRGRVTPAGTAGDKWLQTKMLPKTIAVSGLLLALMLAVVAIFTYAGMVAGRQGEELLNTGKRQEAQLYYSKASGYAPFEASYQVNLALIDAVEGSKNNNAELRSRAVFHARRAAELEACNPDVHVALMQVYTMLKMPPAVINEARAAVNSSPWKARYYDITAAAIMQVAWPSLDRGDLRSARSCFQQVLDLQEAMPAAVDGEAPRLHLAAGQSALLMGDTEKACLYLSMATDDRSCSRTAIRWLQGAEYIKGWPGRKAGVPLEPDELQRLLSFLQKQE
;
A
#
# COMPACT_ATOMS: atom_id res chain seq x y z
N MET A 1 -20.26 -27.26 -58.17
CA MET A 1 -20.67 -26.59 -56.93
C MET A 1 -19.77 -27.02 -55.81
N PRO A 2 -19.06 -26.04 -55.22
CA PRO A 2 -18.96 -25.94 -53.74
C PRO A 2 -18.92 -24.47 -53.35
N VAL A 3 -20.01 -23.95 -52.74
CA VAL A 3 -20.11 -22.54 -52.24
C VAL A 3 -20.45 -22.50 -50.74
N HIS A 4 -20.01 -23.43 -49.93
CA HIS A 4 -20.42 -23.42 -48.51
C HIS A 4 -19.29 -23.38 -47.46
N ASN A 5 -18.03 -23.23 -47.85
CA ASN A 5 -16.92 -23.27 -46.86
C ASN A 5 -16.34 -21.89 -46.45
N HIS A 6 -16.75 -20.77 -47.05
CA HIS A 6 -16.22 -19.45 -46.73
C HIS A 6 -16.92 -18.74 -45.55
N ASP A 7 -18.19 -19.06 -45.29
CA ASP A 7 -18.94 -18.42 -44.19
C ASP A 7 -18.65 -19.02 -42.83
N SER A 8 -18.36 -20.30 -42.74
CA SER A 8 -18.04 -20.98 -41.47
C SER A 8 -16.68 -20.56 -40.91
N SER A 9 -15.70 -20.29 -41.78
CA SER A 9 -14.34 -19.82 -41.33
C SER A 9 -14.35 -18.35 -40.85
N LYS A 10 -15.10 -17.48 -41.53
CA LYS A 10 -15.30 -16.09 -41.07
C LYS A 10 -16.01 -16.06 -39.71
N HIS A 11 -17.05 -16.81 -39.52
CA HIS A 11 -17.81 -16.87 -38.27
C HIS A 11 -17.01 -17.47 -37.12
N ASN A 12 -16.11 -18.44 -37.38
CA ASN A 12 -15.19 -18.99 -36.39
C ASN A 12 -14.06 -18.00 -36.01
N ASN A 13 -13.52 -17.26 -36.97
CA ASN A 13 -12.52 -16.24 -36.73
C ASN A 13 -13.08 -15.04 -35.92
N GLU A 14 -14.30 -14.60 -36.22
CA GLU A 14 -15.00 -13.56 -35.47
C GLU A 14 -15.28 -14.00 -34.02
N LYS A 15 -15.66 -15.26 -33.80
CA LYS A 15 -15.84 -15.86 -32.45
C LYS A 15 -14.50 -15.96 -31.69
N ALA A 16 -13.41 -16.32 -32.34
CA ALA A 16 -12.11 -16.42 -31.74
C ALA A 16 -11.60 -15.03 -31.27
N CYS A 17 -11.74 -14.00 -32.11
CA CYS A 17 -11.39 -12.61 -31.75
C CYS A 17 -12.20 -12.08 -30.57
N TYR A 18 -13.44 -12.51 -30.39
CA TYR A 18 -14.30 -12.07 -29.29
C TYR A 18 -13.76 -12.46 -27.91
N TYR A 19 -13.15 -13.65 -27.75
CA TYR A 19 -12.65 -14.14 -26.49
C TYR A 19 -11.21 -13.70 -26.19
N LEU A 20 -10.52 -13.08 -27.16
CA LEU A 20 -9.18 -12.53 -26.94
C LEU A 20 -9.17 -11.46 -25.85
N LEU A 21 -10.18 -10.61 -25.81
CA LEU A 21 -10.26 -9.52 -24.84
C LEU A 21 -10.48 -10.01 -23.40
N PRO A 22 -11.49 -10.89 -23.12
CA PRO A 22 -11.60 -11.53 -21.80
C PRO A 22 -10.36 -12.34 -21.42
N ALA A 23 -9.71 -13.01 -22.38
CA ALA A 23 -8.48 -13.77 -22.12
C ALA A 23 -7.30 -12.86 -21.79
N ALA A 24 -7.13 -11.73 -22.49
CA ALA A 24 -6.08 -10.75 -22.20
C ALA A 24 -6.30 -10.09 -20.82
N LEU A 25 -7.53 -9.70 -20.47
CA LEU A 25 -7.86 -9.22 -19.14
C LEU A 25 -7.60 -10.29 -18.09
N GLY A 26 -8.03 -11.52 -18.35
CA GLY A 26 -7.77 -12.67 -17.48
C GLY A 26 -6.27 -12.90 -17.26
N LEU A 27 -5.45 -12.79 -18.31
CA LEU A 27 -4.00 -12.90 -18.20
C LEU A 27 -3.40 -11.80 -17.33
N ILE A 28 -3.84 -10.56 -17.47
CA ILE A 28 -3.41 -9.46 -16.60
C ILE A 28 -3.77 -9.75 -15.13
N ILE A 29 -5.02 -10.16 -14.85
CA ILE A 29 -5.47 -10.51 -13.50
C ILE A 29 -4.69 -11.72 -12.95
N LEU A 30 -4.39 -12.70 -13.78
CA LEU A 30 -3.60 -13.88 -13.38
C LEU A 30 -2.18 -13.52 -13.00
N LEU A 31 -1.51 -12.68 -13.79
CA LEU A 31 -0.10 -12.36 -13.60
C LEU A 31 0.16 -11.26 -12.57
N ALA A 32 -0.74 -10.28 -12.46
CA ALA A 32 -0.58 -9.10 -11.61
C ALA A 32 -0.09 -9.41 -10.17
N PRO A 33 -0.63 -10.38 -9.43
CA PRO A 33 -0.22 -10.62 -8.05
C PRO A 33 1.21 -11.17 -7.91
N PHE A 34 1.78 -11.79 -8.96
CA PHE A 34 3.12 -12.37 -8.92
C PHE A 34 4.25 -11.34 -9.09
N PHE A 35 3.92 -10.11 -9.45
CA PHE A 35 4.85 -8.97 -9.50
C PHE A 35 4.66 -8.08 -8.28
N ARG A 36 4.89 -8.60 -7.08
CA ARG A 36 4.71 -7.91 -5.79
C ARG A 36 3.35 -7.19 -5.67
N GLY A 37 2.30 -7.79 -6.24
CA GLY A 37 0.97 -7.20 -6.30
C GLY A 37 0.86 -5.93 -7.15
N LEU A 38 1.86 -5.61 -7.97
CA LEU A 38 2.00 -4.33 -8.69
C LEU A 38 2.05 -3.11 -7.74
N TYR A 39 2.53 -3.29 -6.51
CA TYR A 39 2.56 -2.22 -5.51
C TYR A 39 3.52 -1.10 -5.88
N PHE A 40 4.69 -1.44 -6.42
CA PHE A 40 5.71 -0.48 -6.80
C PHE A 40 5.48 0.06 -8.22
N PRO A 41 5.78 1.35 -8.49
CA PRO A 41 5.60 1.94 -9.81
C PRO A 41 6.30 1.19 -10.94
N THR A 42 7.45 0.54 -10.67
CA THR A 42 8.22 -0.24 -11.66
C THR A 42 7.43 -1.41 -12.25
N GLU A 43 6.56 -2.04 -11.46
CA GLU A 43 5.70 -3.13 -11.91
C GLU A 43 4.33 -2.62 -12.36
N PHE A 44 3.83 -1.57 -11.70
CA PHE A 44 2.49 -1.05 -11.97
C PHE A 44 2.41 -0.32 -13.31
N LEU A 45 3.36 0.56 -13.64
CA LEU A 45 3.28 1.41 -14.84
C LEU A 45 3.19 0.62 -16.16
N PRO A 46 3.97 -0.46 -16.37
CA PRO A 46 3.78 -1.33 -17.55
C PRO A 46 2.41 -1.98 -17.60
N ALA A 47 1.88 -2.43 -16.45
CA ALA A 47 0.55 -3.00 -16.36
C ALA A 47 -0.54 -1.97 -16.65
N ALA A 48 -0.42 -0.74 -16.16
CA ALA A 48 -1.34 0.36 -16.43
C ALA A 48 -1.37 0.70 -17.93
N ALA A 49 -0.20 0.76 -18.58
CA ALA A 49 -0.11 0.95 -20.03
C ALA A 49 -0.80 -0.19 -20.79
N ALA A 50 -0.57 -1.43 -20.41
CA ALA A 50 -1.21 -2.60 -21.03
C ALA A 50 -2.74 -2.59 -20.87
N ILE A 51 -3.25 -2.22 -19.68
CA ILE A 51 -4.69 -2.09 -19.42
C ILE A 51 -5.28 -0.96 -20.27
N ALA A 52 -4.61 0.19 -20.35
CA ALA A 52 -5.08 1.33 -21.13
C ALA A 52 -5.13 0.99 -22.64
N LEU A 53 -4.13 0.30 -23.16
CA LEU A 53 -4.13 -0.19 -24.55
C LEU A 53 -5.22 -1.24 -24.78
N LEU A 54 -5.45 -2.16 -23.84
CA LEU A 54 -6.52 -3.15 -23.93
C LEU A 54 -7.90 -2.48 -23.91
N PHE A 55 -8.07 -1.44 -23.11
CA PHE A 55 -9.29 -0.64 -23.07
C PHE A 55 -9.50 0.13 -24.38
N ALA A 56 -8.45 0.72 -24.95
CA ALA A 56 -8.48 1.37 -26.26
C ALA A 56 -8.88 0.38 -27.37
N LEU A 57 -8.28 -0.81 -27.39
CA LEU A 57 -8.64 -1.90 -28.31
C LEU A 57 -10.10 -2.33 -28.13
N ASN A 58 -10.60 -2.42 -26.90
CA ASN A 58 -12.02 -2.74 -26.65
C ASN A 58 -12.96 -1.68 -27.23
N ILE A 59 -12.57 -0.41 -27.26
CA ILE A 59 -13.37 0.66 -27.91
C ILE A 59 -13.33 0.53 -29.44
N LEU A 60 -12.15 0.26 -30.00
CA LEU A 60 -11.94 0.17 -31.45
C LEU A 60 -12.62 -1.05 -32.07
N PHE A 61 -12.46 -2.21 -31.44
CA PHE A 61 -13.08 -3.44 -31.90
C PHE A 61 -14.55 -3.50 -31.51
N LYS A 62 -15.41 -2.81 -32.25
CA LYS A 62 -16.86 -2.90 -32.15
C LYS A 62 -17.31 -4.30 -32.61
N ALA A 63 -17.44 -5.24 -31.67
CA ALA A 63 -18.18 -6.45 -31.97
C ALA A 63 -19.68 -6.12 -31.90
N ASP A 64 -20.45 -6.58 -32.85
CA ASP A 64 -21.93 -6.45 -32.98
C ASP A 64 -22.73 -7.19 -31.87
N ARG A 65 -22.21 -7.29 -30.66
CA ARG A 65 -22.79 -8.09 -29.59
C ARG A 65 -23.24 -7.22 -28.43
N ALA A 66 -24.22 -7.74 -27.68
CA ALA A 66 -24.77 -7.12 -26.48
C ALA A 66 -23.68 -6.73 -25.50
N ARG A 67 -23.28 -5.47 -25.52
CA ARG A 67 -22.36 -4.87 -24.54
C ARG A 67 -23.18 -4.05 -23.54
N PRO A 68 -22.72 -3.94 -22.29
CA PRO A 68 -23.30 -2.96 -21.38
C PRO A 68 -23.27 -1.57 -22.04
N VAL A 69 -24.36 -0.83 -21.91
CA VAL A 69 -24.40 0.56 -22.35
C VAL A 69 -23.45 1.34 -21.46
N PHE A 70 -22.51 2.09 -22.07
CA PHE A 70 -21.56 2.92 -21.34
C PHE A 70 -22.31 3.98 -20.52
N LEU A 71 -22.01 4.09 -19.23
CA LEU A 71 -22.75 4.88 -18.26
C LEU A 71 -24.26 4.50 -18.12
N GLY A 72 -24.62 3.30 -18.54
CA GLY A 72 -25.99 2.80 -18.45
C GLY A 72 -26.45 2.43 -17.03
N HIS A 73 -25.58 2.52 -16.03
CA HIS A 73 -25.89 2.28 -14.62
C HIS A 73 -25.22 3.33 -13.73
N THR A 74 -25.87 3.68 -12.63
CA THR A 74 -25.32 4.65 -11.65
C THR A 74 -23.90 4.29 -11.20
N LEU A 75 -23.61 3.00 -11.03
CA LEU A 75 -22.28 2.54 -10.64
C LEU A 75 -21.20 2.92 -11.67
N ASP A 76 -21.54 2.89 -12.98
CA ASP A 76 -20.59 3.29 -14.04
C ASP A 76 -20.17 4.77 -13.87
N GLY A 77 -21.17 5.65 -13.59
CA GLY A 77 -20.95 7.06 -13.32
C GLY A 77 -20.12 7.32 -12.07
N VAL A 78 -20.37 6.56 -11.01
CA VAL A 78 -19.60 6.66 -9.76
C VAL A 78 -18.17 6.20 -9.96
N MET A 79 -17.94 5.12 -10.71
CA MET A 79 -16.60 4.64 -11.03
C MET A 79 -15.80 5.65 -11.87
N LEU A 80 -16.46 6.36 -12.79
CA LEU A 80 -15.84 7.47 -13.51
C LEU A 80 -15.57 8.67 -12.59
N ALA A 81 -16.51 9.01 -11.71
CA ALA A 81 -16.34 10.07 -10.72
C ALA A 81 -15.15 9.79 -9.79
N PHE A 82 -14.89 8.54 -9.45
CA PHE A 82 -13.71 8.14 -8.67
C PHE A 82 -12.39 8.51 -9.38
N VAL A 83 -12.30 8.34 -10.69
CA VAL A 83 -11.15 8.82 -11.48
C VAL A 83 -11.08 10.36 -11.48
N LEU A 84 -12.23 11.02 -11.67
CA LEU A 84 -12.29 12.49 -11.75
C LEU A 84 -11.86 13.17 -10.44
N VAL A 85 -12.21 12.63 -9.27
CA VAL A 85 -11.78 13.23 -8.00
C VAL A 85 -10.26 13.09 -7.79
N TYR A 86 -9.64 12.00 -8.24
CA TYR A 86 -8.18 11.89 -8.26
C TYR A 86 -7.53 12.87 -9.26
N ILE A 87 -8.14 13.10 -10.42
CA ILE A 87 -7.66 14.14 -11.36
C ILE A 87 -7.79 15.53 -10.72
N LEU A 88 -8.90 15.83 -10.05
CA LEU A 88 -9.08 17.11 -9.37
C LEU A 88 -8.08 17.31 -8.23
N SER A 89 -7.67 16.26 -7.54
CA SER A 89 -6.65 16.34 -6.50
C SER A 89 -5.25 16.71 -7.01
N LEU A 90 -5.02 16.66 -8.34
CA LEU A 90 -3.79 17.16 -8.98
C LEU A 90 -3.66 18.70 -9.01
N ILE A 91 -4.71 19.45 -8.64
CA ILE A 91 -4.67 20.92 -8.67
C ILE A 91 -3.61 21.46 -7.70
N ASN A 92 -3.50 20.85 -6.50
CA ASN A 92 -2.50 21.26 -5.51
C ASN A 92 -2.01 20.04 -4.69
N PRO A 93 -1.30 19.10 -5.31
CA PRO A 93 -0.84 17.90 -4.65
C PRO A 93 0.41 18.19 -3.80
N VAL A 94 0.50 17.53 -2.64
CA VAL A 94 1.69 17.62 -1.77
C VAL A 94 2.88 16.87 -2.37
N HIS A 95 2.60 15.79 -3.12
CA HIS A 95 3.60 14.98 -3.82
C HIS A 95 3.13 14.74 -5.26
N PRO A 96 3.50 15.60 -6.22
CA PRO A 96 2.94 15.57 -7.58
C PRO A 96 3.15 14.25 -8.33
N GLN A 97 4.33 13.62 -8.19
CA GLN A 97 4.62 12.37 -8.91
C GLN A 97 3.75 11.21 -8.40
N ASP A 98 3.57 11.07 -7.10
CA ASP A 98 2.69 10.04 -6.53
C ASP A 98 1.22 10.33 -6.85
N ALA A 99 0.83 11.60 -6.86
CA ALA A 99 -0.52 12.00 -7.24
C ALA A 99 -0.85 11.58 -8.69
N VAL A 100 0.08 11.74 -9.63
CA VAL A 100 -0.06 11.22 -11.01
C VAL A 100 -0.17 9.70 -11.00
N THR A 101 0.62 9.01 -10.19
CA THR A 101 0.58 7.54 -10.09
C THR A 101 -0.76 7.06 -9.54
N GLU A 102 -1.34 7.72 -8.53
CA GLU A 102 -2.66 7.37 -8.00
C GLU A 102 -3.79 7.67 -8.99
N VAL A 103 -3.69 8.72 -9.84
CA VAL A 103 -4.61 8.92 -10.97
C VAL A 103 -4.54 7.76 -11.96
N LEU A 104 -3.33 7.29 -12.30
CA LEU A 104 -3.16 6.12 -13.18
C LEU A 104 -3.74 4.84 -12.55
N LYS A 105 -3.62 4.66 -11.22
CA LYS A 105 -4.26 3.55 -10.50
C LYS A 105 -5.78 3.65 -10.57
N ALA A 106 -6.38 4.78 -10.22
CA ALA A 106 -7.82 5.01 -10.28
C ALA A 106 -8.38 4.78 -11.69
N ALA A 107 -7.70 5.29 -12.71
CA ALA A 107 -8.06 5.07 -14.11
C ALA A 107 -7.94 3.59 -14.52
N SER A 108 -6.89 2.88 -14.09
CA SER A 108 -6.72 1.45 -14.33
C SER A 108 -7.83 0.64 -13.67
N PHE A 109 -8.26 1.00 -12.46
CA PHE A 109 -9.37 0.35 -11.76
C PHE A 109 -10.69 0.52 -12.52
N PHE A 110 -10.97 1.73 -13.02
CA PHE A 110 -12.12 1.98 -13.89
C PHE A 110 -12.05 1.17 -15.18
N MET A 111 -10.91 1.12 -15.85
CA MET A 111 -10.73 0.37 -17.08
C MET A 111 -10.90 -1.14 -16.87
N VAL A 112 -10.34 -1.70 -15.80
CA VAL A 112 -10.53 -3.12 -15.42
C VAL A 112 -11.99 -3.41 -15.11
N TYR A 113 -12.66 -2.55 -14.33
CA TYR A 113 -14.09 -2.64 -14.06
C TYR A 113 -14.91 -2.71 -15.36
N TRP A 114 -14.66 -1.80 -16.29
CA TRP A 114 -15.39 -1.73 -17.55
C TRP A 114 -15.11 -2.93 -18.47
N LEU A 115 -13.85 -3.31 -18.62
CA LEU A 115 -13.46 -4.49 -19.41
C LEU A 115 -14.07 -5.77 -18.85
N ALA A 116 -14.11 -5.92 -17.52
CA ALA A 116 -14.74 -7.04 -16.84
C ALA A 116 -16.27 -7.03 -17.02
N ALA A 117 -16.92 -5.86 -17.03
CA ALA A 117 -18.34 -5.74 -17.32
C ALA A 117 -18.66 -6.16 -18.77
N CYS A 118 -17.82 -5.76 -19.73
CA CYS A 118 -17.93 -6.19 -21.12
C CYS A 118 -17.72 -7.72 -21.27
N ALA A 119 -16.73 -8.28 -20.59
CA ALA A 119 -16.46 -9.72 -20.62
C ALA A 119 -17.60 -10.54 -20.01
N ALA A 120 -18.20 -10.06 -18.92
CA ALA A 120 -19.25 -10.76 -18.18
C ALA A 120 -20.65 -10.65 -18.81
N ALA A 121 -20.82 -9.87 -19.86
CA ALA A 121 -22.06 -9.85 -20.64
C ALA A 121 -22.35 -11.22 -21.29
N ASP A 122 -21.30 -12.04 -21.51
CA ASP A 122 -21.38 -13.44 -21.96
C ASP A 122 -20.88 -14.39 -20.85
N GLU A 123 -21.48 -15.55 -20.72
CA GLU A 123 -21.16 -16.54 -19.68
C GLU A 123 -19.72 -17.07 -19.80
N LYS A 124 -19.27 -17.31 -21.03
CA LYS A 124 -17.92 -17.83 -21.30
C LYS A 124 -16.86 -16.77 -20.94
N GLY A 125 -17.06 -15.51 -21.32
CA GLY A 125 -16.20 -14.41 -20.93
C GLY A 125 -16.15 -14.22 -19.42
N PHE A 126 -17.29 -14.29 -18.73
CA PHE A 126 -17.36 -14.30 -17.27
C PHE A 126 -16.50 -15.42 -16.66
N ASN A 127 -16.64 -16.65 -17.19
CA ASN A 127 -15.92 -17.81 -16.69
C ASN A 127 -14.40 -17.73 -16.95
N ILE A 128 -13.97 -17.13 -18.07
CA ILE A 128 -12.53 -16.90 -18.37
C ILE A 128 -11.90 -15.98 -17.32
N VAL A 129 -12.51 -14.81 -17.07
CA VAL A 129 -11.96 -13.84 -16.13
C VAL A 129 -11.99 -14.38 -14.70
N LEU A 130 -13.10 -14.99 -14.27
CA LEU A 130 -13.23 -15.58 -12.94
C LEU A 130 -12.26 -16.75 -12.74
N GLY A 131 -12.11 -17.60 -13.76
CA GLY A 131 -11.15 -18.72 -13.75
C GLY A 131 -9.71 -18.24 -13.61
N ALA A 132 -9.33 -17.18 -14.31
CA ALA A 132 -8.01 -16.57 -14.22
C ALA A 132 -7.74 -16.02 -12.81
N ALA A 133 -8.70 -15.32 -12.20
CA ALA A 133 -8.59 -14.85 -10.82
C ALA A 133 -8.44 -16.01 -9.82
N TYR A 134 -9.20 -17.08 -10.00
CA TYR A 134 -9.12 -18.26 -9.14
C TYR A 134 -7.78 -19.00 -9.29
N LEU A 135 -7.26 -19.12 -10.51
CA LEU A 135 -5.93 -19.69 -10.76
C LEU A 135 -4.82 -18.84 -10.14
N ALA A 136 -4.94 -17.50 -10.20
CA ALA A 136 -4.03 -16.61 -9.51
C ALA A 136 -4.00 -16.86 -7.99
N ALA A 137 -5.18 -17.01 -7.38
CA ALA A 137 -5.29 -17.32 -5.95
C ALA A 137 -4.64 -18.66 -5.60
N LEU A 138 -4.89 -19.70 -6.41
CA LEU A 138 -4.27 -21.01 -6.21
C LEU A 138 -2.74 -20.93 -6.35
N GLY A 139 -2.24 -20.22 -7.37
CA GLY A 139 -0.81 -20.01 -7.57
C GLY A 139 -0.17 -19.26 -6.41
N LEU A 140 -0.82 -18.20 -5.89
CA LEU A 140 -0.36 -17.48 -4.70
C LEU A 140 -0.32 -18.38 -3.47
N ALA A 141 -1.36 -19.18 -3.23
CA ALA A 141 -1.41 -20.10 -2.10
C ALA A 141 -0.27 -21.14 -2.18
N LEU A 142 -0.07 -21.75 -3.36
CA LEU A 142 1.01 -22.71 -3.59
C LEU A 142 2.39 -22.07 -3.42
N LEU A 143 2.61 -20.87 -3.98
CA LEU A 143 3.87 -20.14 -3.81
C LEU A 143 4.14 -19.82 -2.33
N GLY A 144 3.12 -19.36 -1.60
CA GLY A 144 3.25 -19.05 -0.18
C GLY A 144 3.58 -20.28 0.67
N LEU A 145 2.92 -21.41 0.42
CA LEU A 145 3.22 -22.67 1.09
C LEU A 145 4.60 -23.22 0.71
N ALA A 146 5.00 -23.12 -0.57
CA ALA A 146 6.33 -23.52 -1.02
C ALA A 146 7.44 -22.64 -0.42
N ALA A 147 7.19 -21.34 -0.25
CA ALA A 147 8.11 -20.44 0.44
C ALA A 147 8.21 -20.78 1.94
N ALA A 148 7.11 -21.13 2.59
CA ALA A 148 7.11 -21.59 3.98
C ALA A 148 7.91 -22.89 4.17
N LEU A 149 7.92 -23.77 3.16
CA LEU A 149 8.75 -24.99 3.12
C LEU A 149 10.23 -24.71 2.79
N GLY A 150 10.59 -23.48 2.43
CA GLY A 150 11.94 -23.16 1.95
C GLY A 150 12.27 -23.68 0.54
N TRP A 151 11.27 -24.19 -0.21
CA TRP A 151 11.49 -24.72 -1.57
C TRP A 151 11.64 -23.62 -2.62
N VAL A 152 11.07 -22.43 -2.34
CA VAL A 152 11.13 -21.28 -3.24
C VAL A 152 11.65 -20.08 -2.45
N SER A 153 12.71 -19.46 -2.97
CA SER A 153 13.23 -18.20 -2.48
C SER A 153 12.59 -17.06 -3.26
N TYR A 154 11.51 -16.51 -2.73
CA TYR A 154 10.88 -15.27 -3.23
C TYR A 154 10.95 -14.23 -2.12
N PRO A 155 11.58 -13.06 -2.34
CA PRO A 155 11.78 -12.05 -1.30
C PRO A 155 10.46 -11.67 -0.61
N GLY A 156 10.42 -11.74 0.72
CA GLY A 156 9.24 -11.36 1.50
C GLY A 156 8.06 -12.33 1.45
N ALA A 157 8.19 -13.51 0.79
CA ALA A 157 7.06 -14.45 0.63
C ALA A 157 6.68 -15.20 1.92
N CYS A 158 7.62 -15.39 2.83
CA CYS A 158 7.41 -15.93 4.18
C CYS A 158 8.40 -15.27 5.12
N GLU A 159 7.91 -14.48 6.05
CA GLU A 159 8.72 -13.78 7.05
C GLU A 159 8.00 -13.82 8.40
N ASP A 160 8.75 -13.94 9.50
CA ASP A 160 8.24 -13.99 10.86
C ASP A 160 7.10 -15.01 11.05
N GLY A 161 7.18 -16.15 10.36
CA GLY A 161 6.14 -17.19 10.40
C GLY A 161 4.84 -16.84 9.65
N HIS A 162 4.78 -15.69 8.97
CA HIS A 162 3.62 -15.27 8.19
C HIS A 162 3.78 -15.65 6.72
N VAL A 163 2.82 -16.35 6.16
CA VAL A 163 2.72 -16.59 4.72
C VAL A 163 2.23 -15.31 4.05
N ARG A 164 3.09 -14.69 3.23
CA ARG A 164 2.82 -13.43 2.50
C ARG A 164 2.75 -13.62 0.99
N SER A 165 3.36 -14.72 0.49
CA SER A 165 3.46 -15.05 -0.93
C SER A 165 4.03 -13.89 -1.77
N ALA A 166 3.73 -13.87 -3.08
CA ALA A 166 4.21 -12.80 -3.97
C ALA A 166 3.60 -11.41 -3.66
N LEU A 167 2.51 -11.33 -2.90
CA LEU A 167 1.95 -10.04 -2.48
C LEU A 167 2.80 -9.35 -1.40
N GLN A 168 3.72 -10.08 -0.74
CA GLN A 168 4.60 -9.59 0.34
C GLN A 168 3.84 -8.97 1.53
N TYR A 169 2.52 -9.16 1.59
CA TYR A 169 1.67 -8.66 2.65
C TYR A 169 0.60 -9.68 3.04
N HIS A 170 0.69 -10.18 4.27
CA HIS A 170 -0.12 -11.31 4.76
C HIS A 170 -1.62 -11.02 4.78
N ASN A 171 -2.05 -9.80 5.17
CA ASN A 171 -3.47 -9.45 5.22
C ASN A 171 -4.09 -9.37 3.82
N ALA A 172 -3.39 -8.78 2.86
CA ALA A 172 -3.84 -8.71 1.47
C ALA A 172 -3.94 -10.11 0.85
N LEU A 173 -2.96 -10.98 1.11
CA LEU A 173 -3.02 -12.37 0.67
C LEU A 173 -4.25 -13.07 1.26
N ALA A 174 -4.46 -12.94 2.56
CA ALA A 174 -5.55 -13.61 3.27
C ALA A 174 -6.92 -13.26 2.70
N ILE A 175 -7.22 -11.97 2.52
CA ILE A 175 -8.52 -11.52 2.01
C ILE A 175 -8.69 -11.82 0.52
N TYR A 176 -7.62 -11.74 -0.27
CA TYR A 176 -7.61 -12.16 -1.67
C TYR A 176 -7.99 -13.64 -1.79
N LEU A 177 -7.34 -14.52 -1.03
CA LEU A 177 -7.63 -15.95 -1.02
C LEU A 177 -9.04 -16.24 -0.51
N LEU A 178 -9.53 -15.54 0.52
CA LEU A 178 -10.88 -15.72 1.05
C LEU A 178 -11.95 -15.35 0.04
N ALA A 179 -11.80 -14.25 -0.68
CA ALA A 179 -12.74 -13.83 -1.72
C ALA A 179 -12.87 -14.91 -2.83
N LEU A 180 -11.75 -15.51 -3.23
CA LEU A 180 -11.74 -16.58 -4.26
C LEU A 180 -12.15 -17.94 -3.68
N ASN A 181 -11.88 -18.24 -2.40
CA ASN A 181 -12.37 -19.44 -1.73
C ASN A 181 -13.90 -19.46 -1.69
N ALA A 182 -14.56 -18.32 -1.42
CA ALA A 182 -16.03 -18.22 -1.49
C ALA A 182 -16.58 -18.61 -2.87
N VAL A 183 -15.93 -18.19 -3.94
CA VAL A 183 -16.27 -18.62 -5.32
C VAL A 183 -15.98 -20.10 -5.50
N GLY A 184 -14.85 -20.57 -5.04
CA GLY A 184 -14.39 -21.95 -5.19
C GLY A 184 -15.33 -22.96 -4.53
N VAL A 185 -15.85 -22.71 -3.33
CA VAL A 185 -16.77 -23.63 -2.64
C VAL A 185 -18.13 -23.75 -3.36
N VAL A 186 -18.60 -22.66 -3.98
CA VAL A 186 -19.81 -22.67 -4.81
C VAL A 186 -19.60 -23.45 -6.10
N ARG A 187 -18.47 -23.21 -6.79
CA ARG A 187 -18.08 -23.94 -8.01
C ARG A 187 -17.92 -25.44 -7.72
N HIS A 188 -17.32 -25.77 -6.58
CA HIS A 188 -17.19 -27.17 -6.11
C HIS A 188 -18.55 -27.85 -5.90
N ALA A 189 -19.56 -27.09 -5.46
CA ALA A 189 -20.88 -27.63 -5.14
C ALA A 189 -21.80 -27.77 -6.38
N LYS A 190 -21.50 -27.10 -7.49
CA LYS A 190 -22.28 -27.26 -8.73
C LYS A 190 -22.10 -28.65 -9.32
N ASP A 191 -23.17 -29.18 -9.93
CA ASP A 191 -23.06 -30.40 -10.68
C ASP A 191 -22.14 -30.25 -11.89
N GLY A 192 -21.28 -31.22 -12.10
CA GLY A 192 -20.28 -31.20 -13.17
C GLY A 192 -19.41 -32.46 -13.18
N PRO A 193 -18.46 -32.54 -14.13
CA PRO A 193 -17.54 -33.66 -14.24
C PRO A 193 -16.79 -33.89 -12.92
N ILE A 194 -16.54 -35.15 -12.57
CA ILE A 194 -15.86 -35.52 -11.32
C ILE A 194 -14.49 -34.84 -11.20
N GLY A 195 -13.71 -34.75 -12.29
CA GLY A 195 -12.40 -34.10 -12.33
C GLY A 195 -12.45 -32.62 -11.89
N VAL A 196 -13.48 -31.86 -12.31
CA VAL A 196 -13.68 -30.47 -11.92
C VAL A 196 -13.96 -30.35 -10.42
N ARG A 197 -14.78 -31.26 -9.89
CA ARG A 197 -15.09 -31.26 -8.45
C ARG A 197 -13.88 -31.64 -7.60
N LEU A 198 -13.08 -32.62 -8.04
CA LEU A 198 -11.82 -32.99 -7.37
C LEU A 198 -10.81 -31.84 -7.40
N TYR A 199 -10.71 -31.13 -8.54
CA TYR A 199 -9.89 -29.92 -8.64
C TYR A 199 -10.28 -28.87 -7.59
N TYR A 200 -11.58 -28.52 -7.48
CA TYR A 200 -12.03 -27.55 -6.49
C TYR A 200 -11.89 -28.04 -5.05
N ALA A 201 -12.03 -29.34 -4.79
CA ALA A 201 -11.79 -29.93 -3.47
C ALA A 201 -10.36 -29.70 -3.02
N ALA A 202 -9.38 -30.05 -3.87
CA ALA A 202 -7.96 -29.87 -3.59
C ALA A 202 -7.59 -28.36 -3.51
N ALA A 203 -8.06 -27.55 -4.47
CA ALA A 203 -7.73 -26.14 -4.55
C ALA A 203 -8.28 -25.36 -3.33
N ASN A 204 -9.54 -25.56 -2.93
CA ASN A 204 -10.10 -24.89 -1.75
C ASN A 204 -9.39 -25.28 -0.45
N PHE A 205 -8.95 -26.54 -0.32
CA PHE A 205 -8.09 -26.95 0.79
C PHE A 205 -6.77 -26.18 0.82
N VAL A 206 -6.07 -26.08 -0.33
CA VAL A 206 -4.80 -25.34 -0.44
C VAL A 206 -4.98 -23.86 -0.12
N LEU A 207 -6.06 -23.22 -0.64
CA LEU A 207 -6.39 -21.83 -0.33
C LEU A 207 -6.59 -21.64 1.18
N LEU A 208 -7.37 -22.52 1.82
CA LEU A 208 -7.69 -22.36 3.23
C LEU A 208 -6.48 -22.65 4.13
N LEU A 209 -5.65 -23.63 3.78
CA LEU A 209 -4.39 -23.89 4.47
C LEU A 209 -3.47 -22.67 4.42
N ALA A 210 -3.33 -22.03 3.25
CA ALA A 210 -2.55 -20.81 3.10
C ALA A 210 -3.17 -19.62 3.89
N ILE A 211 -4.51 -19.46 3.90
CA ILE A 211 -5.21 -18.44 4.71
C ILE A 211 -4.87 -18.61 6.19
N ILE A 212 -4.84 -19.83 6.71
CA ILE A 212 -4.45 -20.09 8.11
C ILE A 212 -3.03 -19.57 8.36
N GLY A 213 -2.10 -19.87 7.47
CA GLY A 213 -0.69 -19.47 7.61
C GLY A 213 -0.40 -17.98 7.40
N THR A 214 -1.36 -17.21 6.88
CA THR A 214 -1.21 -15.75 6.85
C THR A 214 -1.26 -15.12 8.24
N LEU A 215 -1.81 -15.81 9.23
CA LEU A 215 -2.04 -15.30 10.59
C LEU A 215 -2.85 -14.00 10.62
N SER A 216 -3.70 -13.75 9.61
CA SER A 216 -4.56 -12.57 9.50
C SER A 216 -5.82 -12.72 10.37
N ARG A 217 -5.81 -12.09 11.54
CA ARG A 217 -6.94 -12.10 12.49
C ARG A 217 -8.23 -11.55 11.86
N GLY A 218 -8.13 -10.46 11.12
CA GLY A 218 -9.27 -9.82 10.44
C GLY A 218 -9.94 -10.77 9.44
N THR A 219 -9.16 -11.48 8.64
CA THR A 219 -9.68 -12.45 7.66
C THR A 219 -10.31 -13.66 8.34
N TRP A 220 -9.71 -14.18 9.42
CA TRP A 220 -10.30 -15.29 10.19
C TRP A 220 -11.65 -14.90 10.81
N LEU A 221 -11.73 -13.66 11.33
CA LEU A 221 -12.98 -13.12 11.90
C LEU A 221 -14.08 -13.03 10.84
N LEU A 222 -13.74 -12.64 9.60
CA LEU A 222 -14.68 -12.52 8.51
C LEU A 222 -15.10 -13.86 7.90
N TYR A 223 -14.31 -14.94 8.05
CA TYR A 223 -14.55 -16.21 7.35
C TYR A 223 -15.94 -16.81 7.63
N LEU A 224 -16.27 -17.02 8.89
CA LEU A 224 -17.53 -17.68 9.27
C LEU A 224 -18.77 -16.82 8.94
N PRO A 225 -18.82 -15.52 9.30
CA PRO A 225 -19.92 -14.64 8.88
C PRO A 225 -20.11 -14.61 7.38
N ALA A 226 -19.01 -14.59 6.62
CA ALA A 226 -19.05 -14.62 5.17
C ALA A 226 -19.68 -15.90 4.63
N MET A 227 -19.29 -17.07 5.16
CA MET A 227 -19.85 -18.34 4.70
C MET A 227 -21.33 -18.49 5.07
N VAL A 228 -21.75 -17.99 6.23
CA VAL A 228 -23.18 -17.92 6.61
C VAL A 228 -23.95 -17.01 5.68
N LEU A 229 -23.43 -15.81 5.39
CA LEU A 229 -24.05 -14.87 4.47
C LEU A 229 -24.14 -15.46 3.05
N LEU A 230 -23.10 -16.16 2.59
CA LEU A 230 -23.13 -16.89 1.33
C LEU A 230 -24.30 -17.87 1.27
N LEU A 231 -24.45 -18.72 2.30
CA LEU A 231 -25.53 -19.72 2.35
C LEU A 231 -26.93 -19.09 2.31
N PHE A 232 -27.07 -17.87 2.85
CA PHE A 232 -28.35 -17.16 2.81
C PHE A 232 -28.78 -16.81 1.38
N PHE A 233 -27.86 -16.35 0.54
CA PHE A 233 -28.14 -15.98 -0.86
C PHE A 233 -28.18 -17.17 -1.82
N LEU A 234 -27.74 -18.35 -1.41
CA LEU A 234 -27.77 -19.53 -2.27
C LEU A 234 -29.17 -20.13 -2.42
N PRO A 235 -29.51 -20.72 -3.58
CA PRO A 235 -30.73 -21.48 -3.76
C PRO A 235 -30.74 -22.69 -2.80
N SER A 236 -31.90 -23.06 -2.30
CA SER A 236 -32.09 -24.13 -1.30
C SER A 236 -31.41 -25.46 -1.70
N LYS A 237 -31.40 -25.77 -2.98
CA LYS A 237 -30.74 -26.96 -3.55
C LYS A 237 -29.23 -26.98 -3.33
N LEU A 238 -28.57 -25.82 -3.32
CA LEU A 238 -27.11 -25.69 -3.17
C LEU A 238 -26.65 -25.46 -1.73
N ARG A 239 -27.51 -24.99 -0.82
CA ARG A 239 -27.14 -24.68 0.56
C ARG A 239 -26.47 -25.85 1.28
N ARG A 240 -27.11 -27.04 1.24
CA ARG A 240 -26.56 -28.25 1.89
C ARG A 240 -25.26 -28.72 1.25
N PRO A 241 -25.15 -28.88 -0.08
CA PRO A 241 -23.89 -29.21 -0.73
C PRO A 241 -22.75 -28.23 -0.41
N VAL A 242 -23.00 -26.92 -0.46
CA VAL A 242 -21.99 -25.90 -0.15
C VAL A 242 -21.57 -25.97 1.31
N LEU A 243 -22.53 -26.07 2.24
CA LEU A 243 -22.25 -26.19 3.68
C LEU A 243 -21.38 -27.42 3.98
N PHE A 244 -21.70 -28.56 3.39
CA PHE A 244 -20.90 -29.78 3.53
C PHE A 244 -19.44 -29.55 3.09
N ARG A 245 -19.24 -28.88 1.96
CA ARG A 245 -17.90 -28.59 1.44
C ARG A 245 -17.14 -27.54 2.26
N ILE A 246 -17.83 -26.54 2.81
CA ILE A 246 -17.23 -25.58 3.75
C ILE A 246 -16.73 -26.34 4.99
N ILE A 247 -17.58 -27.18 5.58
CA ILE A 247 -17.23 -27.93 6.79
C ILE A 247 -16.07 -28.91 6.52
N THR A 248 -16.15 -29.69 5.45
CA THR A 248 -15.10 -30.66 5.11
C THR A 248 -13.78 -29.99 4.81
N CYS A 249 -13.80 -28.89 4.03
CA CYS A 249 -12.61 -28.11 3.73
C CYS A 249 -11.98 -27.53 5.00
N LEU A 250 -12.80 -26.93 5.87
CA LEU A 250 -12.34 -26.36 7.15
C LEU A 250 -11.71 -27.41 8.06
N LEU A 251 -12.39 -28.54 8.26
CA LEU A 251 -11.90 -29.63 9.11
C LEU A 251 -10.58 -30.21 8.60
N VAL A 252 -10.50 -30.50 7.29
CA VAL A 252 -9.26 -31.02 6.67
C VAL A 252 -8.13 -29.99 6.81
N SER A 253 -8.43 -28.72 6.56
CA SER A 253 -7.41 -27.65 6.63
C SER A 253 -6.91 -27.42 8.05
N LEU A 254 -7.79 -27.44 9.06
CA LEU A 254 -7.39 -27.31 10.48
C LEU A 254 -6.55 -28.50 10.96
N LEU A 255 -6.95 -29.72 10.58
CA LEU A 255 -6.21 -30.93 10.90
C LEU A 255 -4.79 -30.91 10.33
N VAL A 256 -4.68 -30.55 9.05
CA VAL A 256 -3.39 -30.48 8.34
C VAL A 256 -2.57 -29.28 8.80
N ALA A 257 -3.19 -28.13 9.06
CA ALA A 257 -2.49 -26.92 9.47
C ALA A 257 -1.64 -27.14 10.72
N ARG A 258 -2.17 -27.89 11.71
CA ARG A 258 -1.43 -28.24 12.93
C ARG A 258 -0.11 -28.94 12.59
N VAL A 259 -0.19 -30.01 11.80
CA VAL A 259 0.99 -30.81 11.42
C VAL A 259 1.93 -30.01 10.52
N PHE A 260 1.36 -29.27 9.55
CA PHE A 260 2.13 -28.51 8.57
C PHE A 260 2.95 -27.40 9.24
N TYR A 261 2.29 -26.49 9.99
CA TYR A 261 2.98 -25.31 10.52
C TYR A 261 3.91 -25.65 11.67
N ASP A 262 3.57 -26.64 12.52
CA ASP A 262 4.48 -27.10 13.55
C ASP A 262 5.73 -27.80 12.93
N ALA A 263 5.55 -28.55 11.84
CA ALA A 263 6.66 -29.17 11.13
C ALA A 263 7.54 -28.13 10.41
N VAL A 264 6.95 -27.07 9.85
CA VAL A 264 7.70 -25.95 9.26
C VAL A 264 8.55 -25.25 10.33
N GLU A 265 7.99 -24.96 11.49
CA GLU A 265 8.71 -24.35 12.61
C GLU A 265 9.90 -25.19 13.09
N LEU A 266 9.73 -26.51 13.11
CA LEU A 266 10.78 -27.47 13.44
C LEU A 266 11.73 -27.80 12.27
N SER A 267 11.60 -27.16 11.13
CA SER A 267 12.35 -27.41 9.89
C SER A 267 12.20 -28.84 9.33
N LEU A 268 11.10 -29.53 9.68
CA LEU A 268 10.78 -30.86 9.21
C LEU A 268 10.01 -30.82 7.88
N THR A 269 10.67 -30.31 6.83
CA THR A 269 10.06 -30.00 5.52
C THR A 269 9.40 -31.20 4.85
N THR A 270 9.95 -32.40 5.01
CA THR A 270 9.36 -33.64 4.47
C THR A 270 8.01 -33.99 5.10
N ILE A 271 7.89 -33.81 6.42
CA ILE A 271 6.64 -34.05 7.16
C ILE A 271 5.60 -32.97 6.77
N ALA A 272 6.04 -31.72 6.70
CA ALA A 272 5.17 -30.63 6.28
C ALA A 272 4.63 -30.85 4.85
N ALA A 273 5.49 -31.15 3.88
CA ALA A 273 5.08 -31.46 2.51
C ALA A 273 4.17 -32.69 2.43
N GLY A 274 4.51 -33.76 3.15
CA GLY A 274 3.70 -34.97 3.24
C GLY A 274 2.29 -34.69 3.80
N SER A 275 2.17 -33.76 4.79
CA SER A 275 0.88 -33.38 5.34
C SER A 275 -0.01 -32.64 4.33
N VAL A 276 0.56 -31.80 3.44
CA VAL A 276 -0.20 -31.15 2.35
C VAL A 276 -0.69 -32.19 1.37
N ILE A 277 0.13 -33.15 0.95
CA ILE A 277 -0.24 -34.22 0.04
C ILE A 277 -1.36 -35.08 0.67
N ALA A 278 -1.23 -35.43 1.94
CA ALA A 278 -2.25 -36.17 2.67
C ALA A 278 -3.57 -35.38 2.78
N GLY A 279 -3.50 -34.07 2.99
CA GLY A 279 -4.66 -33.17 3.01
C GLY A 279 -5.38 -33.09 1.66
N ILE A 280 -4.64 -32.98 0.57
CA ILE A 280 -5.21 -33.05 -0.79
C ILE A 280 -5.89 -34.40 -1.02
N ALA A 281 -5.22 -35.50 -0.69
CA ALA A 281 -5.79 -36.85 -0.81
C ALA A 281 -7.07 -37.01 0.02
N LEU A 282 -7.06 -36.52 1.25
CA LEU A 282 -8.22 -36.56 2.13
C LEU A 282 -9.39 -35.73 1.60
N ALA A 283 -9.13 -34.51 1.09
CA ALA A 283 -10.15 -33.66 0.46
C ALA A 283 -10.79 -34.36 -0.76
N ILE A 284 -9.97 -35.02 -1.58
CA ILE A 284 -10.41 -35.80 -2.74
C ILE A 284 -11.29 -37.00 -2.30
N VAL A 285 -10.84 -37.78 -1.30
CA VAL A 285 -11.59 -38.93 -0.77
C VAL A 285 -12.95 -38.48 -0.19
N MET A 286 -12.96 -37.37 0.55
CA MET A 286 -14.21 -36.83 1.10
C MET A 286 -15.19 -36.40 -0.01
N GLU A 287 -14.70 -35.84 -1.12
CA GLU A 287 -15.57 -35.50 -2.26
C GLU A 287 -16.10 -36.75 -2.96
N ILE A 288 -15.27 -37.78 -3.18
CA ILE A 288 -15.71 -39.05 -3.82
C ILE A 288 -16.76 -39.74 -2.95
N THR A 289 -16.52 -39.87 -1.64
CA THR A 289 -17.44 -40.55 -0.71
C THR A 289 -18.73 -39.75 -0.50
N GLY A 290 -18.63 -38.44 -0.33
CA GLY A 290 -19.80 -37.56 -0.22
C GLY A 290 -20.68 -37.58 -1.45
N SER A 291 -20.08 -37.66 -2.63
CA SER A 291 -20.78 -37.74 -3.91
C SER A 291 -21.61 -39.01 -4.09
N ARG A 292 -21.12 -40.14 -3.58
CA ARG A 292 -21.84 -41.45 -3.61
C ARG A 292 -23.04 -41.47 -2.67
N ARG A 293 -23.10 -40.61 -1.67
CA ARG A 293 -24.15 -40.57 -0.62
C ARG A 293 -25.22 -39.49 -0.88
N LYS A 294 -25.40 -39.01 -2.10
CA LYS A 294 -26.41 -37.97 -2.46
C LYS A 294 -27.81 -38.26 -1.90
N ASN A 295 -28.25 -39.53 -1.90
CA ASN A 295 -29.57 -39.95 -1.39
C ASN A 295 -29.69 -39.90 0.16
N VAL A 296 -28.59 -39.99 0.91
CA VAL A 296 -28.60 -39.95 2.38
C VAL A 296 -28.68 -38.48 2.86
N MET A 297 -28.22 -37.54 2.09
CA MET A 297 -28.24 -36.11 2.43
C MET A 297 -29.62 -35.45 2.31
N ALA A 298 -30.64 -36.14 1.78
CA ALA A 298 -31.98 -35.61 1.61
C ALA A 298 -32.87 -35.70 2.88
N GLY A 299 -32.45 -36.41 3.95
CA GLY A 299 -33.26 -36.69 5.12
C GLY A 299 -33.22 -35.57 6.19
N ASN A 300 -34.31 -35.46 6.99
CA ASN A 300 -34.42 -34.49 8.11
C ASN A 300 -33.31 -34.64 9.16
N ARG A 301 -32.78 -35.85 9.38
CA ARG A 301 -31.67 -36.12 10.30
C ARG A 301 -30.38 -35.39 9.88
N PHE A 302 -30.10 -35.36 8.57
CA PHE A 302 -28.94 -34.62 8.05
C PHE A 302 -29.08 -33.09 8.25
N THR A 303 -30.32 -32.57 8.15
CA THR A 303 -30.60 -31.14 8.43
C THR A 303 -30.35 -30.80 9.89
N ILE A 304 -30.76 -31.68 10.82
CA ILE A 304 -30.54 -31.48 12.27
C ILE A 304 -29.06 -31.55 12.61
N ILE A 305 -28.31 -32.52 12.04
CA ILE A 305 -26.86 -32.66 12.26
C ILE A 305 -26.12 -31.44 11.68
N THR A 306 -26.49 -30.96 10.48
CA THR A 306 -25.86 -29.77 9.87
C THR A 306 -26.18 -28.51 10.64
N LEU A 307 -27.41 -28.31 11.12
CA LEU A 307 -27.77 -27.18 11.98
C LEU A 307 -27.04 -27.24 13.33
N GLY A 308 -26.89 -28.44 13.91
CA GLY A 308 -26.10 -28.67 15.13
C GLY A 308 -24.62 -28.35 14.91
N LEU A 309 -24.03 -28.76 13.79
CA LEU A 309 -22.63 -28.44 13.44
C LEU A 309 -22.43 -26.94 13.17
N VAL A 310 -23.36 -26.29 12.47
CA VAL A 310 -23.33 -24.84 12.26
C VAL A 310 -23.43 -24.11 13.60
N ALA A 311 -24.37 -24.52 14.47
CA ALA A 311 -24.49 -23.94 15.79
C ALA A 311 -23.22 -24.15 16.63
N ALA A 312 -22.64 -25.38 16.58
CA ALA A 312 -21.37 -25.69 17.26
C ALA A 312 -20.21 -24.83 16.70
N ILE A 313 -20.11 -24.66 15.38
CA ILE A 313 -19.09 -23.80 14.75
C ILE A 313 -19.30 -22.32 15.13
N ILE A 314 -20.54 -21.84 15.17
CA ILE A 314 -20.88 -20.48 15.63
C ILE A 314 -20.54 -20.33 17.12
N LEU A 315 -20.84 -21.31 17.96
CA LEU A 315 -20.50 -21.30 19.38
C LEU A 315 -18.97 -21.30 19.58
N VAL A 316 -18.23 -22.12 18.85
CA VAL A 316 -16.77 -22.11 18.85
C VAL A 316 -16.22 -20.76 18.38
N TRP A 317 -16.81 -20.18 17.33
CA TRP A 317 -16.42 -18.86 16.84
C TRP A 317 -16.75 -17.74 17.84
N LEU A 318 -17.94 -17.77 18.46
CA LEU A 318 -18.33 -16.83 19.53
C LEU A 318 -17.42 -16.99 20.76
N SER A 319 -17.13 -18.23 21.14
CA SER A 319 -16.20 -18.53 22.25
C SER A 319 -14.79 -18.01 21.92
N TRP A 320 -14.35 -18.18 20.68
CA TRP A 320 -13.09 -17.64 20.21
C TRP A 320 -13.09 -16.11 20.20
N ALA A 321 -14.15 -15.46 19.72
CA ALA A 321 -14.29 -14.01 19.73
C ALA A 321 -14.32 -13.46 21.18
N ILE A 322 -14.98 -14.16 22.09
CA ILE A 322 -15.01 -13.82 23.53
C ILE A 322 -13.63 -14.02 24.16
N CYS A 323 -12.94 -15.15 23.88
CA CYS A 323 -11.57 -15.41 24.34
C CYS A 323 -10.57 -14.37 23.81
N PHE A 324 -10.81 -13.86 22.60
CA PHE A 324 -10.04 -12.78 22.03
C PHE A 324 -10.22 -11.46 22.79
N MET A 325 -11.44 -11.19 23.28
CA MET A 325 -11.79 -9.98 24.03
C MET A 325 -11.42 -10.04 25.52
N MET A 326 -11.23 -11.25 26.11
CA MET A 326 -10.96 -11.44 27.54
C MET A 326 -9.57 -12.05 27.79
N PRO A 327 -8.55 -11.27 28.15
CA PRO A 327 -7.26 -11.80 28.56
C PRO A 327 -7.36 -12.57 29.86
N GLY A 328 -6.88 -13.83 29.90
CA GLY A 328 -6.76 -14.64 31.15
C GLY A 328 -7.70 -15.82 31.32
N SER A 329 -8.51 -16.20 30.33
CA SER A 329 -9.49 -17.32 30.48
C SER A 329 -8.86 -18.73 30.30
N SER A 330 -9.36 -19.71 31.06
CA SER A 330 -8.96 -21.15 30.98
C SER A 330 -9.19 -21.80 29.60
N CYS A 331 -9.93 -21.16 28.70
CA CYS A 331 -10.11 -21.56 27.30
C CYS A 331 -8.79 -21.57 26.50
N ARG A 332 -7.79 -20.82 26.94
CA ARG A 332 -6.51 -20.69 26.25
C ARG A 332 -5.71 -22.00 26.21
N GLU A 333 -5.68 -22.75 27.29
CA GLU A 333 -4.93 -24.02 27.37
C GLU A 333 -5.50 -25.10 26.44
N GLY A 334 -6.84 -25.18 26.32
CA GLY A 334 -7.49 -26.12 25.40
C GLY A 334 -7.20 -25.82 23.93
N LEU A 335 -7.12 -24.55 23.59
CA LEU A 335 -6.89 -24.10 22.20
C LEU A 335 -5.49 -24.46 21.69
N ASN A 336 -4.46 -24.39 22.55
CA ASN A 336 -3.07 -24.75 22.20
C ASN A 336 -2.91 -26.22 21.76
N ARG A 337 -3.83 -27.12 22.17
CA ARG A 337 -3.81 -28.53 21.77
C ARG A 337 -4.39 -28.78 20.37
N ILE A 338 -5.20 -27.84 19.84
CA ILE A 338 -5.99 -28.03 18.63
C ILE A 338 -5.43 -27.24 17.46
N VAL A 339 -4.93 -26.02 17.70
CA VAL A 339 -4.42 -25.12 16.65
C VAL A 339 -2.88 -25.09 16.61
N PRO A 340 -2.25 -24.75 15.48
CA PRO A 340 -0.80 -24.53 15.41
C PRO A 340 -0.31 -23.52 16.46
N VAL A 341 0.92 -23.72 16.97
CA VAL A 341 1.48 -22.85 18.01
C VAL A 341 1.45 -21.37 17.60
N ASN A 342 1.85 -21.05 16.37
CA ASN A 342 1.83 -19.68 15.87
C ASN A 342 0.42 -19.07 15.83
N VAL A 343 -0.59 -19.87 15.45
CA VAL A 343 -2.00 -19.45 15.45
C VAL A 343 -2.46 -19.19 16.90
N TYR A 344 -2.10 -20.08 17.82
CA TYR A 344 -2.39 -19.92 19.25
C TYR A 344 -1.79 -18.64 19.82
N LEU A 345 -0.48 -18.42 19.60
CA LEU A 345 0.22 -17.20 20.04
C LEU A 345 -0.41 -15.93 19.44
N ARG A 346 -0.84 -16.00 18.18
CA ARG A 346 -1.50 -14.89 17.50
C ARG A 346 -2.90 -14.58 18.07
N ILE A 347 -3.64 -15.60 18.46
CA ILE A 347 -4.97 -15.45 19.09
C ILE A 347 -4.85 -14.91 20.52
N THR A 348 -3.86 -15.40 21.29
CA THR A 348 -3.70 -15.03 22.71
C THR A 348 -3.01 -13.69 22.93
N GLY A 349 -2.54 -13.06 21.89
CA GLY A 349 -1.88 -11.77 21.97
C GLY A 349 -0.42 -11.81 22.46
N THR A 350 0.15 -12.98 22.60
CA THR A 350 1.54 -13.19 23.05
C THR A 350 2.57 -13.05 21.91
N TYR A 351 2.12 -12.78 20.69
CA TYR A 351 3.00 -12.53 19.55
C TYR A 351 3.52 -11.09 19.60
N ALA A 352 4.84 -10.91 19.52
CA ALA A 352 5.46 -9.58 19.45
C ALA A 352 4.85 -8.78 18.27
N GLY A 353 4.21 -7.64 18.55
CA GLY A 353 3.54 -6.82 17.52
C GLY A 353 2.07 -6.48 17.82
N GLU A 354 1.59 -6.65 19.05
CA GLU A 354 0.22 -6.24 19.46
C GLU A 354 -0.03 -4.72 19.46
N GLU A 355 0.99 -3.91 19.31
CA GLU A 355 0.87 -2.47 19.10
C GLU A 355 0.04 -2.12 17.85
N SER A 356 -0.16 -3.07 16.92
CA SER A 356 -0.76 -2.81 15.60
C SER A 356 -2.18 -2.20 15.63
N PHE A 357 -2.99 -2.45 16.67
CA PHE A 357 -4.33 -1.84 16.78
C PHE A 357 -4.24 -0.40 17.30
N GLN A 358 -3.41 -0.18 18.31
CA GLN A 358 -3.16 1.16 18.85
C GLN A 358 -2.47 2.07 17.83
N ASP A 359 -1.56 1.49 17.03
CA ASP A 359 -0.91 2.20 15.93
C ASP A 359 -1.93 2.65 14.90
N ARG A 360 -2.87 1.79 14.51
CA ARG A 360 -3.93 2.15 13.56
C ARG A 360 -4.81 3.29 14.07
N ILE A 361 -5.18 3.28 15.35
CA ILE A 361 -5.92 4.39 15.97
C ILE A 361 -5.11 5.69 15.89
N THR A 362 -3.79 5.61 16.12
CA THR A 362 -2.89 6.76 15.99
C THR A 362 -2.86 7.26 14.55
N PHE A 363 -2.69 6.36 13.56
CA PHE A 363 -2.71 6.73 12.14
C PHE A 363 -4.04 7.39 11.72
N TYR A 364 -5.17 6.88 12.23
CA TYR A 364 -6.48 7.48 11.93
C TYR A 364 -6.61 8.88 12.52
N ARG A 365 -6.15 9.09 13.77
CA ARG A 365 -6.16 10.42 14.40
C ARG A 365 -5.28 11.41 13.66
N ASP A 366 -4.09 11.00 13.25
CA ASP A 366 -3.16 11.87 12.52
C ASP A 366 -3.67 12.12 11.09
N SER A 367 -4.30 11.14 10.43
CA SER A 367 -4.99 11.33 9.15
C SER A 367 -6.10 12.38 9.25
N LEU A 368 -6.90 12.37 10.31
CA LEU A 368 -7.98 13.35 10.51
C LEU A 368 -7.45 14.77 10.70
N LYS A 369 -6.25 14.94 11.28
CA LYS A 369 -5.61 16.26 11.35
C LYS A 369 -5.20 16.75 9.96
N ILE A 370 -4.60 15.85 9.14
CA ILE A 370 -4.24 16.19 7.75
C ILE A 370 -5.50 16.56 6.95
N ILE A 371 -6.58 15.78 7.05
CA ILE A 371 -7.85 16.04 6.38
C ILE A 371 -8.43 17.42 6.76
N LYS A 372 -8.29 17.83 8.02
CA LYS A 372 -8.74 19.14 8.47
C LYS A 372 -8.04 20.28 7.74
N ASP A 373 -6.77 20.13 7.40
CA ASP A 373 -5.99 21.13 6.69
C ASP A 373 -6.18 21.05 5.16
N TYR A 374 -6.62 19.90 4.64
CA TYR A 374 -6.89 19.67 3.21
C TYR A 374 -8.31 19.15 2.94
N PRO A 375 -9.38 19.90 3.31
CA PRO A 375 -10.74 19.35 3.43
C PRO A 375 -11.45 19.08 2.09
N ILE A 376 -11.19 19.85 1.03
CA ILE A 376 -12.01 19.86 -0.19
C ILE A 376 -11.45 18.94 -1.26
N LEU A 377 -10.21 19.17 -1.70
CA LEU A 377 -9.55 18.40 -2.77
C LEU A 377 -8.56 17.36 -2.25
N GLY A 378 -8.35 17.32 -0.93
CA GLY A 378 -7.36 16.45 -0.31
C GLY A 378 -5.92 16.89 -0.58
N THR A 379 -5.00 16.00 -0.29
CA THR A 379 -3.55 16.22 -0.42
C THR A 379 -2.98 15.82 -1.78
N GLY A 380 -3.81 15.23 -2.65
CA GLY A 380 -3.32 14.42 -3.76
C GLY A 380 -2.86 13.03 -3.31
N GLY A 381 -2.65 12.14 -4.28
CA GLY A 381 -2.14 10.80 -4.01
C GLY A 381 -0.75 10.84 -3.37
N GLY A 382 -0.47 9.90 -2.46
CA GLY A 382 0.78 9.83 -1.71
C GLY A 382 0.87 10.81 -0.53
N GLY A 383 -0.15 11.65 -0.30
CA GLY A 383 -0.12 12.68 0.72
C GLY A 383 0.04 12.18 2.15
N TRP A 384 -0.43 10.98 2.48
CA TRP A 384 -0.14 10.38 3.79
C TRP A 384 1.35 10.24 4.01
N GLN A 385 2.05 9.56 3.11
CA GLN A 385 3.47 9.28 3.26
C GLN A 385 4.31 10.56 3.34
N ALA A 386 3.92 11.61 2.60
CA ALA A 386 4.59 12.91 2.61
C ALA A 386 4.36 13.71 3.91
N LEU A 387 3.16 13.61 4.50
CA LEU A 387 2.74 14.50 5.57
C LEU A 387 2.73 13.87 6.96
N TYR A 388 2.52 12.54 7.10
CA TYR A 388 2.36 11.94 8.43
C TYR A 388 3.49 12.24 9.40
N PRO A 389 4.78 12.35 8.99
CA PRO A 389 5.86 12.61 9.95
C PRO A 389 5.71 13.96 10.65
N ARG A 390 5.14 14.95 9.94
CA ARG A 390 4.86 16.28 10.48
C ARG A 390 3.67 16.30 11.44
N TYR A 391 2.64 15.44 11.19
CA TYR A 391 1.42 15.41 11.99
C TYR A 391 1.42 14.33 13.08
N ALA A 392 2.43 13.47 13.08
CA ALA A 392 2.58 12.39 14.05
C ALA A 392 2.64 12.92 15.49
N GLN A 393 1.96 12.21 16.41
CA GLN A 393 1.95 12.56 17.84
C GLN A 393 3.08 11.86 18.62
N ARG A 394 3.72 10.87 18.00
CA ARG A 394 4.85 10.09 18.53
C ARG A 394 5.71 9.60 17.39
N CYS A 395 6.89 9.10 17.71
CA CYS A 395 7.73 8.46 16.71
C CYS A 395 7.11 7.14 16.25
N TYR A 396 6.83 7.01 14.93
CA TYR A 396 6.47 5.77 14.27
C TYR A 396 6.81 5.85 12.77
N GLN A 397 6.76 4.69 12.10
CA GLN A 397 6.95 4.61 10.65
C GLN A 397 5.74 3.90 10.03
N SER A 398 5.09 4.55 9.05
CA SER A 398 4.01 3.94 8.30
C SER A 398 3.98 4.45 6.86
N ARG A 399 3.88 3.54 5.91
CA ARG A 399 3.70 3.90 4.49
C ARG A 399 2.24 4.08 4.11
N GLU A 400 1.31 3.52 4.90
CA GLU A 400 -0.12 3.47 4.59
C GLU A 400 -0.95 3.82 5.81
N VAL A 401 -2.13 4.36 5.60
CA VAL A 401 -3.10 4.71 6.66
C VAL A 401 -3.68 3.47 7.33
N HIS A 402 -3.60 2.28 6.70
CA HIS A 402 -4.32 1.06 7.10
C HIS A 402 -5.85 1.22 7.19
N ASN A 403 -6.39 2.02 6.27
CA ASN A 403 -7.81 2.18 6.01
C ASN A 403 -7.97 2.85 4.64
N PHE A 404 -8.43 2.09 3.65
CA PHE A 404 -8.54 2.58 2.27
C PHE A 404 -9.52 3.75 2.14
N TYR A 405 -10.61 3.76 2.90
CA TYR A 405 -11.61 4.83 2.84
C TYR A 405 -11.06 6.14 3.41
N LEU A 406 -10.35 6.04 4.53
CA LEU A 406 -9.69 7.19 5.16
C LEU A 406 -8.55 7.72 4.29
N LYS A 407 -7.76 6.80 3.66
CA LYS A 407 -6.73 7.17 2.67
C LYS A 407 -7.36 7.95 1.50
N THR A 408 -8.42 7.42 0.90
CA THR A 408 -9.09 8.10 -0.23
C THR A 408 -9.65 9.47 0.20
N TRP A 409 -10.23 9.59 1.40
CA TRP A 409 -10.68 10.87 1.93
C TRP A 409 -9.53 11.85 2.12
N LEU A 410 -8.41 11.41 2.67
CA LEU A 410 -7.21 12.23 2.84
C LEU A 410 -6.66 12.71 1.49
N GLU A 411 -6.58 11.83 0.49
CA GLU A 411 -6.00 12.12 -0.83
C GLU A 411 -6.90 12.98 -1.72
N THR A 412 -8.22 12.82 -1.63
CA THR A 412 -9.18 13.45 -2.55
C THR A 412 -10.20 14.35 -1.86
N GLY A 413 -10.04 14.57 -0.57
CA GLY A 413 -10.93 15.43 0.23
C GLY A 413 -12.36 14.88 0.35
N ILE A 414 -13.28 15.77 0.73
CA ILE A 414 -14.69 15.43 0.93
C ILE A 414 -15.34 14.89 -0.36
N LEU A 415 -14.86 15.32 -1.53
CA LEU A 415 -15.40 14.86 -2.81
C LEU A 415 -15.16 13.35 -2.98
N GLY A 416 -13.97 12.86 -2.65
CA GLY A 416 -13.67 11.43 -2.70
C GLY A 416 -14.48 10.62 -1.71
N LEU A 417 -14.67 11.12 -0.49
CA LEU A 417 -15.53 10.44 0.49
C LEU A 417 -16.97 10.32 -0.02
N LEU A 418 -17.54 11.37 -0.61
CA LEU A 418 -18.89 11.33 -1.19
C LEU A 418 -18.99 10.33 -2.34
N VAL A 419 -17.97 10.25 -3.19
CA VAL A 419 -17.90 9.26 -4.30
C VAL A 419 -17.81 7.84 -3.75
N LEU A 420 -17.04 7.57 -2.70
CA LEU A 420 -16.99 6.27 -2.05
C LEU A 420 -18.36 5.85 -1.48
N LEU A 421 -19.03 6.74 -0.77
CA LEU A 421 -20.38 6.48 -0.22
C LEU A 421 -21.40 6.25 -1.34
N ALA A 422 -21.33 7.02 -2.42
CA ALA A 422 -22.15 6.80 -3.60
C ALA A 422 -21.85 5.45 -4.26
N GLY A 423 -20.57 5.01 -4.27
CA GLY A 423 -20.15 3.72 -4.79
C GLY A 423 -20.73 2.54 -4.02
N ILE A 424 -20.67 2.59 -2.69
CA ILE A 424 -21.29 1.60 -1.82
C ILE A 424 -22.82 1.54 -2.09
N THR A 425 -23.46 2.68 -2.12
CA THR A 425 -24.92 2.78 -2.35
C THR A 425 -25.31 2.24 -3.73
N ALA A 426 -24.57 2.62 -4.78
CA ALA A 426 -24.82 2.17 -6.14
C ALA A 426 -24.60 0.65 -6.30
N PHE A 427 -23.57 0.11 -5.62
CA PHE A 427 -23.29 -1.33 -5.62
C PHE A 427 -24.39 -2.11 -4.90
N LEU A 428 -24.81 -1.67 -3.72
CA LEU A 428 -25.91 -2.31 -3.00
C LEU A 428 -27.24 -2.22 -3.78
N HIS A 429 -27.49 -1.11 -4.45
CA HIS A 429 -28.64 -0.96 -5.34
C HIS A 429 -28.61 -1.98 -6.50
N LEU A 430 -27.42 -2.18 -7.11
CA LEU A 430 -27.20 -3.16 -8.16
C LEU A 430 -27.50 -4.59 -7.67
N LEU A 431 -27.03 -4.97 -6.48
CA LEU A 431 -27.34 -6.26 -5.85
C LEU A 431 -28.84 -6.40 -5.58
N GLY A 432 -29.50 -5.35 -5.13
CA GLY A 432 -30.96 -5.32 -4.93
C GLY A 432 -31.74 -5.51 -6.23
N GLN A 433 -31.29 -4.92 -7.34
CA GLN A 433 -31.87 -5.15 -8.67
C GLN A 433 -31.77 -6.62 -9.09
N LYS A 434 -30.58 -7.22 -8.92
CA LYS A 434 -30.36 -8.64 -9.25
C LYS A 434 -31.23 -9.55 -8.42
N TYR A 435 -31.31 -9.29 -7.10
CA TYR A 435 -32.18 -10.06 -6.20
C TYR A 435 -33.65 -10.03 -6.65
N LYS A 436 -34.16 -8.87 -7.05
CA LYS A 436 -35.53 -8.73 -7.59
C LYS A 436 -35.70 -9.47 -8.91
N GLN A 437 -34.70 -9.45 -9.81
CA GLN A 437 -34.73 -10.17 -11.09
C GLN A 437 -34.74 -11.69 -10.93
N GLU A 438 -34.20 -12.20 -9.83
CA GLU A 438 -34.15 -13.65 -9.53
C GLU A 438 -35.36 -14.17 -8.77
N GLN A 439 -36.26 -13.29 -8.31
CA GLN A 439 -37.51 -13.73 -7.67
C GLN A 439 -38.33 -14.57 -8.66
N GLY A 440 -38.60 -15.83 -8.30
CA GLY A 440 -39.30 -16.79 -9.14
C GLY A 440 -38.45 -17.44 -10.27
N ARG A 441 -37.13 -17.17 -10.29
CA ARG A 441 -36.19 -17.77 -11.24
C ARG A 441 -35.08 -18.55 -10.50
N GLU A 442 -34.25 -19.25 -11.24
CA GLU A 442 -33.08 -19.90 -10.66
C GLU A 442 -32.02 -18.88 -10.29
N THR A 443 -31.55 -18.95 -9.03
CA THR A 443 -30.55 -18.04 -8.48
C THR A 443 -29.15 -18.33 -9.04
N ASP A 444 -28.43 -17.31 -9.51
CA ASP A 444 -27.05 -17.45 -9.96
C ASP A 444 -26.08 -17.47 -8.76
N ALA A 445 -25.84 -18.67 -8.27
CA ALA A 445 -25.00 -18.90 -7.09
C ALA A 445 -23.56 -18.35 -7.23
N VAL A 446 -22.98 -18.39 -8.44
CA VAL A 446 -21.62 -17.89 -8.68
C VAL A 446 -21.59 -16.37 -8.67
N PHE A 447 -22.64 -15.73 -9.18
CA PHE A 447 -22.83 -14.29 -9.05
C PHE A 447 -22.78 -13.84 -7.59
N TRP A 448 -23.55 -14.49 -6.71
CA TRP A 448 -23.61 -14.13 -5.30
C TRP A 448 -22.29 -14.42 -4.55
N ALA A 449 -21.58 -15.49 -4.90
CA ALA A 449 -20.24 -15.74 -4.38
C ALA A 449 -19.23 -14.67 -4.82
N THR A 450 -19.33 -14.21 -6.07
CA THR A 450 -18.49 -13.11 -6.59
C THR A 450 -18.82 -11.79 -5.89
N ALA A 451 -20.11 -11.52 -5.67
CA ALA A 451 -20.58 -10.35 -4.92
C ALA A 451 -20.09 -10.36 -3.46
N LEU A 452 -20.12 -11.53 -2.81
CA LEU A 452 -19.54 -11.69 -1.48
C LEU A 452 -18.04 -11.38 -1.48
N GLY A 453 -17.30 -11.81 -2.51
CA GLY A 453 -15.88 -11.47 -2.66
C GLY A 453 -15.61 -9.97 -2.65
N VAL A 454 -16.45 -9.18 -3.36
CA VAL A 454 -16.39 -7.71 -3.31
C VAL A 454 -16.67 -7.19 -1.89
N CYS A 455 -17.74 -7.68 -1.26
CA CYS A 455 -18.10 -7.25 0.11
C CYS A 455 -17.00 -7.58 1.13
N LEU A 456 -16.34 -8.72 0.99
CA LEU A 456 -15.26 -9.15 1.88
C LEU A 456 -14.04 -8.24 1.78
N ILE A 457 -13.57 -7.97 0.56
CA ILE A 457 -12.44 -7.06 0.34
C ILE A 457 -12.81 -5.66 0.83
N ALA A 458 -14.01 -5.15 0.51
CA ALA A 458 -14.49 -3.85 0.98
C ALA A 458 -14.54 -3.76 2.51
N ALA A 459 -15.08 -4.78 3.19
CA ALA A 459 -15.17 -4.80 4.65
C ALA A 459 -13.79 -4.85 5.33
N HIS A 460 -12.86 -5.65 4.80
CA HIS A 460 -11.52 -5.76 5.36
C HIS A 460 -10.72 -4.47 5.16
N SER A 461 -10.93 -3.77 4.04
CA SER A 461 -10.28 -2.48 3.71
C SER A 461 -10.68 -1.32 4.64
N ILE A 462 -11.64 -1.52 5.57
CA ILE A 462 -11.92 -0.58 6.66
C ILE A 462 -10.76 -0.59 7.69
N PHE A 463 -10.08 -1.73 7.82
CA PHE A 463 -9.04 -1.94 8.82
C PHE A 463 -7.65 -2.10 8.21
N ASP A 464 -7.54 -2.07 6.86
CA ASP A 464 -6.28 -2.23 6.17
C ASP A 464 -6.25 -1.55 4.79
N PHE A 465 -5.14 -1.69 4.04
CA PHE A 465 -4.87 -0.95 2.79
C PHE A 465 -4.83 -1.84 1.54
N GLU A 466 -5.46 -3.02 1.55
CA GLU A 466 -5.36 -4.00 0.46
C GLU A 466 -5.73 -3.43 -0.92
N LEU A 467 -6.68 -2.49 -0.97
CA LEU A 467 -7.07 -1.82 -2.21
C LEU A 467 -6.03 -0.81 -2.72
N SER A 468 -5.00 -0.48 -1.90
CA SER A 468 -3.82 0.24 -2.39
C SER A 468 -2.88 -0.67 -3.20
N ILE A 469 -3.06 -2.01 -3.13
CA ILE A 469 -2.30 -3.00 -3.90
C ILE A 469 -3.06 -3.27 -5.20
N PRO A 470 -2.56 -2.82 -6.38
CA PRO A 470 -3.30 -2.86 -7.63
C PRO A 470 -3.81 -4.25 -8.02
N ALA A 471 -3.05 -5.33 -7.76
CA ALA A 471 -3.49 -6.68 -8.06
C ALA A 471 -4.75 -7.10 -7.28
N VAL A 472 -4.89 -6.67 -6.02
CA VAL A 472 -6.10 -6.91 -5.21
C VAL A 472 -7.25 -6.03 -5.71
N ALA A 473 -6.95 -4.75 -6.01
CA ALA A 473 -7.91 -3.82 -6.57
C ALA A 473 -8.45 -4.28 -7.93
N PHE A 474 -7.62 -4.90 -8.78
CA PHE A 474 -8.07 -5.46 -10.06
C PHE A 474 -9.09 -6.59 -9.88
N VAL A 475 -8.93 -7.42 -8.86
CA VAL A 475 -9.95 -8.43 -8.53
C VAL A 475 -11.21 -7.76 -7.97
N PHE A 476 -11.07 -6.79 -7.08
CA PHE A 476 -12.20 -6.07 -6.50
C PHE A 476 -13.02 -5.34 -7.55
N PHE A 477 -12.40 -4.45 -8.33
CA PHE A 477 -13.08 -3.69 -9.37
C PHE A 477 -13.48 -4.56 -10.57
N GLY A 478 -12.68 -5.58 -10.88
CA GLY A 478 -13.03 -6.60 -11.87
C GLY A 478 -14.29 -7.37 -11.50
N PHE A 479 -14.41 -7.80 -10.24
CA PHE A 479 -15.63 -8.46 -9.74
C PHE A 479 -16.83 -7.51 -9.75
N MET A 480 -16.67 -6.24 -9.34
CA MET A 480 -17.73 -5.24 -9.48
C MET A 480 -18.19 -5.10 -10.93
N GLY A 481 -17.24 -5.04 -11.87
CA GLY A 481 -17.53 -5.00 -13.30
C GLY A 481 -18.24 -6.26 -13.80
N MET A 482 -17.78 -7.44 -13.39
CA MET A 482 -18.43 -8.72 -13.73
C MET A 482 -19.88 -8.77 -13.22
N ILE A 483 -20.13 -8.32 -12.00
CA ILE A 483 -21.48 -8.21 -11.41
C ILE A 483 -22.33 -7.24 -12.22
N ARG A 484 -21.77 -6.07 -12.58
CA ARG A 484 -22.44 -5.07 -13.42
C ARG A 484 -22.82 -5.63 -14.79
N GLY A 485 -21.95 -6.43 -15.42
CA GLY A 485 -22.20 -7.03 -16.74
C GLY A 485 -23.32 -8.09 -16.73
N ARG A 486 -23.64 -8.65 -15.56
CA ARG A 486 -24.68 -9.69 -15.39
C ARG A 486 -26.04 -9.14 -14.97
N VAL A 487 -26.15 -7.85 -14.69
CA VAL A 487 -27.42 -7.19 -14.33
C VAL A 487 -27.89 -6.37 -15.51
N THR A 488 -29.02 -6.76 -16.10
CA THR A 488 -29.68 -5.94 -17.11
C THR A 488 -30.34 -4.74 -16.43
N PRO A 489 -30.14 -3.52 -16.93
CA PRO A 489 -30.87 -2.36 -16.42
C PRO A 489 -32.38 -2.63 -16.54
N ALA A 490 -33.13 -2.45 -15.45
CA ALA A 490 -34.59 -2.39 -15.54
C ALA A 490 -34.92 -1.18 -16.42
N GLY A 491 -35.73 -1.39 -17.47
CA GLY A 491 -36.10 -0.33 -18.41
C GLY A 491 -36.69 0.87 -17.68
N THR A 492 -35.85 1.83 -17.37
CA THR A 492 -36.20 3.09 -16.72
C THR A 492 -36.31 4.19 -17.78
N ALA A 493 -37.27 5.08 -17.62
CA ALA A 493 -37.53 6.22 -18.51
C ALA A 493 -36.31 7.14 -18.74
N GLY A 494 -35.20 6.96 -17.98
CA GLY A 494 -33.91 7.62 -18.17
C GLY A 494 -33.14 7.16 -19.42
N ASP A 495 -33.41 5.97 -19.94
CA ASP A 495 -32.67 5.41 -21.09
C ASP A 495 -32.88 6.18 -22.41
N LYS A 496 -33.93 6.99 -22.50
CA LYS A 496 -34.23 7.77 -23.73
C LYS A 496 -33.25 8.93 -23.96
N TRP A 497 -32.65 9.48 -22.92
CA TRP A 497 -31.74 10.64 -23.04
C TRP A 497 -30.32 10.21 -23.56
N LEU A 498 -29.88 8.99 -23.23
CA LEU A 498 -28.59 8.44 -23.65
C LEU A 498 -28.65 7.75 -25.05
N GLN A 499 -29.84 7.60 -25.63
CA GLN A 499 -30.02 6.94 -26.95
C GLN A 499 -29.86 7.87 -28.15
N THR A 500 -29.43 9.13 -27.99
CA THR A 500 -29.13 9.99 -29.14
C THR A 500 -27.90 9.47 -29.88
N LYS A 501 -28.05 9.21 -31.18
CA LYS A 501 -27.04 8.56 -32.07
C LYS A 501 -25.67 9.26 -32.14
N MET A 502 -25.56 10.50 -31.67
CA MET A 502 -24.31 11.29 -31.72
C MET A 502 -23.47 11.14 -30.44
N LEU A 503 -24.10 11.04 -29.26
CA LEU A 503 -23.42 10.94 -27.96
C LEU A 503 -22.51 9.69 -27.81
N PRO A 504 -22.89 8.48 -28.31
CA PRO A 504 -22.04 7.30 -28.23
C PRO A 504 -20.71 7.42 -28.98
N LYS A 505 -20.64 8.15 -30.10
CA LYS A 505 -19.41 8.32 -30.88
C LYS A 505 -18.43 9.27 -30.17
N THR A 506 -18.90 10.39 -29.66
CA THR A 506 -18.07 11.35 -28.92
C THR A 506 -17.51 10.73 -27.64
N ILE A 507 -18.32 10.01 -26.88
CA ILE A 507 -17.87 9.29 -25.69
C ILE A 507 -16.83 8.23 -26.03
N ALA A 508 -17.03 7.46 -27.11
CA ALA A 508 -16.06 6.47 -27.56
C ALA A 508 -14.72 7.10 -27.97
N VAL A 509 -14.77 8.18 -28.75
CA VAL A 509 -13.54 8.91 -29.15
C VAL A 509 -12.85 9.53 -27.94
N SER A 510 -13.58 10.18 -27.02
CA SER A 510 -13.00 10.73 -25.81
C SER A 510 -12.39 9.67 -24.91
N GLY A 511 -13.07 8.52 -24.74
CA GLY A 511 -12.55 7.37 -24.00
C GLY A 511 -11.29 6.77 -24.62
N LEU A 512 -11.25 6.68 -25.95
CA LEU A 512 -10.06 6.23 -26.68
C LEU A 512 -8.87 7.19 -26.49
N LEU A 513 -9.10 8.49 -26.68
CA LEU A 513 -8.06 9.50 -26.49
C LEU A 513 -7.54 9.52 -25.05
N LEU A 514 -8.43 9.44 -24.08
CA LEU A 514 -8.05 9.36 -22.66
C LEU A 514 -7.23 8.11 -22.36
N ALA A 515 -7.64 6.95 -22.87
CA ALA A 515 -6.88 5.71 -22.68
C ALA A 515 -5.48 5.78 -23.31
N LEU A 516 -5.37 6.30 -24.52
CA LEU A 516 -4.07 6.50 -25.18
C LEU A 516 -3.21 7.50 -24.43
N MET A 517 -3.79 8.59 -23.93
CA MET A 517 -3.07 9.58 -23.10
C MET A 517 -2.56 8.92 -21.82
N LEU A 518 -3.37 8.15 -21.13
CA LEU A 518 -2.96 7.44 -19.91
C LEU A 518 -1.86 6.42 -20.18
N ALA A 519 -1.93 5.69 -21.30
CA ALA A 519 -0.87 4.79 -21.73
C ALA A 519 0.46 5.55 -21.97
N VAL A 520 0.39 6.69 -22.65
CA VAL A 520 1.55 7.56 -22.89
C VAL A 520 2.14 8.06 -21.56
N VAL A 521 1.31 8.57 -20.65
CA VAL A 521 1.79 9.04 -19.33
C VAL A 521 2.47 7.90 -18.57
N ALA A 522 1.87 6.70 -18.54
CA ALA A 522 2.47 5.55 -17.87
C ALA A 522 3.80 5.13 -18.49
N ILE A 523 3.90 5.11 -19.83
CA ILE A 523 5.13 4.75 -20.57
C ILE A 523 6.22 5.80 -20.31
N PHE A 524 5.90 7.09 -20.38
CA PHE A 524 6.87 8.17 -20.15
C PHE A 524 7.35 8.18 -18.69
N THR A 525 6.44 8.03 -17.71
CA THR A 525 6.83 7.92 -16.31
C THR A 525 7.77 6.72 -16.08
N TYR A 526 7.47 5.57 -16.69
CA TYR A 526 8.35 4.40 -16.63
C TYR A 526 9.72 4.65 -17.28
N ALA A 527 9.74 5.27 -18.46
CA ALA A 527 10.98 5.65 -19.15
C ALA A 527 11.82 6.63 -18.30
N GLY A 528 11.17 7.57 -17.62
CA GLY A 528 11.81 8.47 -16.65
C GLY A 528 12.49 7.71 -15.51
N MET A 529 11.81 6.71 -14.94
CA MET A 529 12.40 5.87 -13.90
C MET A 529 13.60 5.05 -14.39
N VAL A 530 13.53 4.50 -15.60
CA VAL A 530 14.66 3.77 -16.21
C VAL A 530 15.85 4.70 -16.44
N ALA A 531 15.60 5.88 -17.02
CA ALA A 531 16.65 6.87 -17.23
C ALA A 531 17.25 7.37 -15.90
N GLY A 532 16.42 7.60 -14.87
CA GLY A 532 16.88 7.99 -13.54
C GLY A 532 17.82 6.97 -12.91
N ARG A 533 17.49 5.66 -12.99
CA ARG A 533 18.39 4.58 -12.52
C ARG A 533 19.72 4.56 -13.26
N GLN A 534 19.70 4.73 -14.57
CA GLN A 534 20.93 4.82 -15.36
C GLN A 534 21.79 6.03 -14.93
N GLY A 535 21.13 7.17 -14.65
CA GLY A 535 21.78 8.34 -14.09
C GLY A 535 22.45 8.05 -12.74
N GLU A 536 21.78 7.33 -11.86
CA GLU A 536 22.28 6.93 -10.53
C GLU A 536 23.49 6.00 -10.63
N GLU A 537 23.42 4.98 -11.49
CA GLU A 537 24.54 4.05 -11.76
C GLU A 537 25.77 4.78 -12.28
N LEU A 538 25.59 5.72 -13.22
CA LEU A 538 26.66 6.54 -13.75
C LEU A 538 27.24 7.50 -12.71
N LEU A 539 26.40 8.07 -11.85
CA LEU A 539 26.84 8.94 -10.77
C LEU A 539 27.70 8.17 -9.75
N ASN A 540 27.27 6.95 -9.38
CA ASN A 540 28.00 6.06 -8.49
C ASN A 540 29.35 5.60 -9.05
N THR A 541 29.50 5.54 -10.38
CA THR A 541 30.78 5.27 -11.06
C THR A 541 31.62 6.52 -11.36
N GLY A 542 31.18 7.70 -10.87
CA GLY A 542 31.90 8.98 -11.02
C GLY A 542 31.73 9.67 -12.38
N LYS A 543 30.90 9.14 -13.28
CA LYS A 543 30.65 9.68 -14.64
C LYS A 543 29.59 10.79 -14.63
N ARG A 544 29.91 11.91 -13.98
CA ARG A 544 28.94 12.98 -13.72
C ARG A 544 28.30 13.59 -14.95
N GLN A 545 29.06 13.80 -16.04
CA GLN A 545 28.52 14.40 -17.25
C GLN A 545 27.52 13.49 -17.97
N GLU A 546 27.80 12.18 -18.00
CA GLU A 546 26.87 11.19 -18.54
C GLU A 546 25.63 11.10 -17.64
N ALA A 547 25.80 11.06 -16.30
CA ALA A 547 24.69 11.07 -15.34
C ALA A 547 23.78 12.28 -15.51
N GLN A 548 24.35 13.47 -15.71
CA GLN A 548 23.57 14.70 -15.96
C GLN A 548 22.67 14.57 -17.20
N LEU A 549 23.16 13.97 -18.29
CA LEU A 549 22.37 13.74 -19.49
C LEU A 549 21.18 12.81 -19.21
N TYR A 550 21.39 11.74 -18.44
CA TYR A 550 20.33 10.79 -18.10
C TYR A 550 19.31 11.38 -17.12
N TYR A 551 19.73 12.15 -16.11
CA TYR A 551 18.80 12.87 -15.24
C TYR A 551 18.01 13.96 -15.97
N SER A 552 18.61 14.63 -16.94
CA SER A 552 17.89 15.58 -17.81
C SER A 552 16.82 14.89 -18.66
N LYS A 553 17.13 13.73 -19.25
CA LYS A 553 16.13 12.89 -19.94
C LYS A 553 15.04 12.43 -18.99
N ALA A 554 15.42 11.93 -17.79
CA ALA A 554 14.48 11.47 -16.77
C ALA A 554 13.52 12.58 -16.36
N SER A 555 14.02 13.78 -16.10
CA SER A 555 13.20 14.96 -15.78
C SER A 555 12.30 15.38 -16.95
N GLY A 556 12.71 15.19 -18.20
CA GLY A 556 11.86 15.42 -19.37
C GLY A 556 10.72 14.41 -19.50
N TYR A 557 10.94 13.15 -19.11
CA TYR A 557 9.93 12.10 -19.15
C TYR A 557 8.99 12.12 -17.93
N ALA A 558 9.52 12.39 -16.74
CA ALA A 558 8.76 12.46 -15.49
C ALA A 558 9.08 13.79 -14.76
N PRO A 559 8.48 14.90 -15.18
CA PRO A 559 8.83 16.25 -14.72
C PRO A 559 8.39 16.55 -13.28
N PHE A 560 7.61 15.69 -12.67
CA PHE A 560 7.10 15.83 -11.30
C PHE A 560 7.94 15.10 -10.24
N GLU A 561 8.99 14.38 -10.65
CA GLU A 561 9.89 13.66 -9.76
C GLU A 561 11.00 14.59 -9.25
N ALA A 562 10.98 14.91 -7.95
CA ALA A 562 11.92 15.85 -7.34
C ALA A 562 13.35 15.33 -7.30
N SER A 563 13.55 14.01 -7.18
CA SER A 563 14.87 13.39 -7.07
C SER A 563 15.76 13.70 -8.29
N TYR A 564 15.20 13.82 -9.48
CA TYR A 564 15.95 14.18 -10.68
C TYR A 564 16.44 15.62 -10.62
N GLN A 565 15.61 16.54 -10.11
CA GLN A 565 15.98 17.94 -9.92
C GLN A 565 17.07 18.08 -8.84
N VAL A 566 16.98 17.31 -7.75
CA VAL A 566 18.00 17.25 -6.70
C VAL A 566 19.35 16.82 -7.30
N ASN A 567 19.39 15.73 -8.08
CA ASN A 567 20.61 15.23 -8.66
C ASN A 567 21.22 16.19 -9.69
N LEU A 568 20.40 16.83 -10.52
CA LEU A 568 20.84 17.89 -11.43
C LEU A 568 21.43 19.08 -10.67
N ALA A 569 20.79 19.51 -9.58
CA ALA A 569 21.28 20.58 -8.73
C ALA A 569 22.64 20.26 -8.10
N LEU A 570 22.80 19.03 -7.58
CA LEU A 570 24.05 18.57 -6.98
C LEU A 570 25.19 18.52 -8.00
N ILE A 571 24.94 17.95 -9.20
CA ILE A 571 25.95 17.87 -10.26
C ILE A 571 26.37 19.29 -10.71
N ASP A 572 25.41 20.17 -10.99
CA ASP A 572 25.68 21.54 -11.41
C ASP A 572 26.38 22.37 -10.32
N ALA A 573 26.05 22.15 -9.04
CA ALA A 573 26.71 22.82 -7.91
C ALA A 573 28.19 22.39 -7.76
N VAL A 574 28.47 21.09 -7.88
CA VAL A 574 29.84 20.54 -7.84
C VAL A 574 30.68 21.12 -8.98
N GLU A 575 30.22 21.00 -10.22
CA GLU A 575 30.97 21.44 -11.39
C GLU A 575 31.06 22.98 -11.45
N GLY A 576 30.00 23.69 -11.10
CA GLY A 576 29.98 25.16 -11.04
C GLY A 576 30.89 25.75 -9.95
N SER A 577 31.02 25.05 -8.81
CA SER A 577 31.93 25.47 -7.75
C SER A 577 33.39 25.16 -8.09
N LYS A 578 33.67 23.97 -8.66
CA LYS A 578 35.01 23.55 -9.06
C LYS A 578 35.59 24.42 -10.16
N ASN A 579 34.79 24.72 -11.18
CA ASN A 579 35.22 25.46 -12.38
C ASN A 579 34.95 26.96 -12.28
N ASN A 580 34.47 27.47 -11.16
CA ASN A 580 34.01 28.82 -10.92
C ASN A 580 33.03 29.35 -12.03
N ASN A 581 32.17 28.47 -12.53
CA ASN A 581 31.22 28.74 -13.59
C ASN A 581 29.90 29.31 -13.02
N ALA A 582 29.61 30.57 -13.29
CA ALA A 582 28.42 31.28 -12.80
C ALA A 582 27.12 30.72 -13.39
N GLU A 583 27.12 30.24 -14.62
CA GLU A 583 25.94 29.65 -15.28
C GLU A 583 25.53 28.37 -14.63
N LEU A 584 26.50 27.44 -14.38
CA LEU A 584 26.22 26.18 -13.66
C LEU A 584 25.72 26.44 -12.25
N ARG A 585 26.28 27.42 -11.54
CA ARG A 585 25.78 27.82 -10.22
C ARG A 585 24.33 28.31 -10.25
N SER A 586 23.98 29.11 -11.27
CA SER A 586 22.61 29.60 -11.46
C SER A 586 21.66 28.47 -11.78
N ARG A 587 22.06 27.52 -12.63
CA ARG A 587 21.29 26.30 -12.93
C ARG A 587 21.10 25.42 -11.70
N ALA A 588 22.13 25.24 -10.87
CA ALA A 588 22.02 24.50 -9.62
C ALA A 588 20.93 25.11 -8.69
N VAL A 589 20.91 26.44 -8.56
CA VAL A 589 19.87 27.14 -7.77
C VAL A 589 18.47 26.93 -8.40
N PHE A 590 18.36 26.98 -9.71
CA PHE A 590 17.09 26.73 -10.40
C PHE A 590 16.56 25.32 -10.11
N HIS A 591 17.40 24.30 -10.30
CA HIS A 591 17.02 22.90 -10.03
C HIS A 591 16.71 22.68 -8.55
N ALA A 592 17.47 23.29 -7.63
CA ALA A 592 17.23 23.21 -6.20
C ALA A 592 15.84 23.79 -5.82
N ARG A 593 15.50 24.98 -6.31
CA ARG A 593 14.17 25.58 -6.08
C ARG A 593 13.06 24.70 -6.62
N ARG A 594 13.25 24.16 -7.83
CA ARG A 594 12.27 23.27 -8.45
C ARG A 594 12.05 21.99 -7.64
N ALA A 595 13.11 21.40 -7.10
CA ALA A 595 13.00 20.24 -6.21
C ALA A 595 12.19 20.56 -4.93
N ALA A 596 12.49 21.70 -4.28
CA ALA A 596 11.76 22.16 -3.10
C ALA A 596 10.28 22.44 -3.39
N GLU A 597 9.93 22.98 -4.58
CA GLU A 597 8.54 23.18 -4.99
C GLU A 597 7.79 21.86 -5.20
N LEU A 598 8.47 20.84 -5.74
CA LEU A 598 7.86 19.53 -6.03
C LEU A 598 7.61 18.71 -4.74
N GLU A 599 8.50 18.81 -3.76
CA GLU A 599 8.40 18.01 -2.52
C GLU A 599 8.76 18.85 -1.29
N ALA A 600 8.00 19.89 -1.06
CA ALA A 600 8.20 20.83 0.07
C ALA A 600 8.08 20.20 1.47
N CYS A 601 7.54 19.00 1.58
CA CYS A 601 7.39 18.25 2.83
C CYS A 601 8.36 17.07 2.96
N ASN A 602 9.28 16.89 2.02
CA ASN A 602 10.26 15.79 2.06
C ASN A 602 11.54 16.23 2.75
N PRO A 603 11.85 15.75 3.97
CA PRO A 603 13.04 16.17 4.70
C PRO A 603 14.36 15.77 4.02
N ASP A 604 14.38 14.66 3.27
CA ASP A 604 15.59 14.22 2.56
C ASP A 604 15.90 15.10 1.34
N VAL A 605 14.88 15.66 0.68
CA VAL A 605 15.06 16.70 -0.35
C VAL A 605 15.71 17.93 0.28
N HIS A 606 15.19 18.42 1.40
CA HIS A 606 15.76 19.57 2.08
C HIS A 606 17.23 19.34 2.50
N VAL A 607 17.56 18.15 3.02
CA VAL A 607 18.96 17.78 3.35
C VAL A 607 19.86 17.81 2.11
N ALA A 608 19.39 17.28 0.98
CA ALA A 608 20.17 17.34 -0.26
C ALA A 608 20.35 18.80 -0.76
N LEU A 609 19.33 19.65 -0.64
CA LEU A 609 19.42 21.07 -1.00
C LEU A 609 20.36 21.84 -0.08
N MET A 610 20.44 21.48 1.21
CA MET A 610 21.49 22.03 2.10
C MET A 610 22.88 21.77 1.54
N GLN A 611 23.15 20.56 1.00
CA GLN A 611 24.45 20.27 0.39
C GLN A 611 24.72 21.16 -0.83
N VAL A 612 23.72 21.35 -1.69
CA VAL A 612 23.80 22.25 -2.86
C VAL A 612 24.15 23.66 -2.41
N TYR A 613 23.40 24.23 -1.46
CA TYR A 613 23.60 25.60 -1.01
C TYR A 613 24.90 25.78 -0.21
N THR A 614 25.38 24.74 0.46
CA THR A 614 26.70 24.74 1.12
C THR A 614 27.82 24.86 0.08
N MET A 615 27.76 24.06 -0.99
CA MET A 615 28.73 24.13 -2.12
C MET A 615 28.71 25.48 -2.81
N LEU A 616 27.54 26.12 -2.89
CA LEU A 616 27.36 27.45 -3.50
C LEU A 616 27.71 28.60 -2.53
N LYS A 617 28.08 28.29 -1.28
CA LYS A 617 28.38 29.27 -0.21
C LYS A 617 27.21 30.22 0.08
N MET A 618 26.00 29.67 0.25
CA MET A 618 24.75 30.39 0.50
C MET A 618 24.20 30.08 1.92
N PRO A 619 24.85 30.53 3.01
CA PRO A 619 24.51 30.14 4.38
C PRO A 619 23.03 30.35 4.79
N PRO A 620 22.38 31.49 4.44
CA PRO A 620 20.98 31.67 4.79
C PRO A 620 20.06 30.60 4.15
N ALA A 621 20.34 30.17 2.92
CA ALA A 621 19.57 29.10 2.26
C ALA A 621 19.82 27.75 2.95
N VAL A 622 21.05 27.45 3.38
CA VAL A 622 21.38 26.23 4.13
C VAL A 622 20.56 26.15 5.41
N ILE A 623 20.48 27.23 6.20
CA ILE A 623 19.70 27.25 7.46
C ILE A 623 18.20 27.10 7.18
N ASN A 624 17.67 27.72 6.12
CA ASN A 624 16.26 27.60 5.76
C ASN A 624 15.89 26.16 5.40
N GLU A 625 16.68 25.50 4.58
CA GLU A 625 16.44 24.08 4.23
C GLU A 625 16.61 23.16 5.44
N ALA A 626 17.59 23.42 6.31
CA ALA A 626 17.78 22.67 7.54
C ALA A 626 16.55 22.71 8.45
N ARG A 627 15.97 23.90 8.65
CA ARG A 627 14.72 24.05 9.40
C ARG A 627 13.53 23.38 8.73
N ALA A 628 13.45 23.46 7.40
CA ALA A 628 12.42 22.79 6.66
C ALA A 628 12.48 21.27 6.85
N ALA A 629 13.68 20.68 6.90
CA ALA A 629 13.86 19.26 7.21
C ALA A 629 13.34 18.88 8.61
N VAL A 630 13.66 19.65 9.64
CA VAL A 630 13.13 19.44 11.01
C VAL A 630 11.61 19.56 11.03
N ASN A 631 11.06 20.62 10.42
CA ASN A 631 9.62 20.85 10.39
C ASN A 631 8.84 19.75 9.65
N SER A 632 9.47 19.15 8.64
CA SER A 632 8.88 18.05 7.87
C SER A 632 8.92 16.71 8.61
N SER A 633 9.88 16.51 9.52
CA SER A 633 10.01 15.26 10.28
C SER A 633 10.59 15.50 11.67
N PRO A 634 9.79 16.03 12.61
CA PRO A 634 10.25 16.45 13.95
C PRO A 634 10.62 15.29 14.89
N TRP A 635 10.30 14.05 14.52
CA TRP A 635 10.59 12.87 15.34
C TRP A 635 11.92 12.17 14.99
N LYS A 636 12.74 12.76 14.10
CA LYS A 636 14.04 12.18 13.72
C LYS A 636 15.19 13.07 14.19
N ALA A 637 15.96 12.58 15.16
CA ALA A 637 17.10 13.25 15.77
C ALA A 637 18.12 13.74 14.72
N ARG A 638 18.33 12.97 13.64
CA ARG A 638 19.31 13.32 12.59
C ARG A 638 19.05 14.68 11.95
N TYR A 639 17.79 15.14 11.82
CA TYR A 639 17.51 16.43 11.21
C TYR A 639 17.84 17.58 12.15
N TYR A 640 17.65 17.42 13.46
CA TYR A 640 18.12 18.35 14.47
C TYR A 640 19.64 18.44 14.48
N ASP A 641 20.31 17.29 14.41
CA ASP A 641 21.77 17.19 14.40
C ASP A 641 22.40 17.91 13.20
N ILE A 642 21.85 17.69 12.00
CA ILE A 642 22.28 18.36 10.76
C ILE A 642 21.99 19.86 10.84
N THR A 643 20.84 20.26 11.38
CA THR A 643 20.44 21.66 11.49
C THR A 643 21.35 22.43 12.45
N ALA A 644 21.66 21.84 13.58
CA ALA A 644 22.62 22.45 14.55
C ALA A 644 23.98 22.65 13.89
N ALA A 645 24.49 21.63 13.18
CA ALA A 645 25.75 21.73 12.45
C ALA A 645 25.75 22.88 11.42
N ALA A 646 24.65 23.01 10.68
CA ALA A 646 24.47 24.06 9.67
C ALA A 646 24.45 25.46 10.29
N ILE A 647 23.76 25.64 11.42
CA ILE A 647 23.74 26.94 12.14
C ILE A 647 25.13 27.27 12.66
N MET A 648 25.85 26.29 13.21
CA MET A 648 27.21 26.51 13.76
C MET A 648 28.23 26.85 12.66
N GLN A 649 28.07 26.34 11.42
CA GLN A 649 28.89 26.75 10.27
C GLN A 649 28.73 28.25 9.91
N VAL A 650 27.68 28.91 10.35
CA VAL A 650 27.47 30.36 10.20
C VAL A 650 27.92 31.10 11.46
N ALA A 651 27.68 30.50 12.62
CA ALA A 651 28.00 31.10 13.92
C ALA A 651 29.50 31.34 14.10
N TRP A 652 30.34 30.32 13.83
CA TRP A 652 31.79 30.41 14.03
C TRP A 652 32.44 31.49 13.15
N PRO A 653 32.23 31.55 11.83
CA PRO A 653 32.78 32.63 11.01
C PRO A 653 32.29 34.03 11.41
N SER A 654 31.07 34.14 11.93
CA SER A 654 30.55 35.42 12.44
C SER A 654 31.29 35.85 13.72
N LEU A 655 31.56 34.88 14.61
CA LEU A 655 32.32 35.09 15.80
C LEU A 655 33.77 35.52 15.46
N ASP A 656 34.43 34.83 14.56
CA ASP A 656 35.81 35.11 14.11
C ASP A 656 35.95 36.52 13.50
N ARG A 657 34.90 37.04 12.84
CA ARG A 657 34.85 38.41 12.30
C ARG A 657 34.49 39.47 13.33
N GLY A 658 34.22 39.08 14.59
CA GLY A 658 33.79 39.98 15.65
C GLY A 658 32.30 40.39 15.55
N ASP A 659 31.51 39.81 14.66
CA ASP A 659 30.06 40.04 14.57
C ASP A 659 29.31 39.25 15.68
N LEU A 660 29.47 39.74 16.90
CA LEU A 660 28.84 39.10 18.07
C LEU A 660 27.31 39.05 18.00
N ARG A 661 26.68 40.04 17.33
CA ARG A 661 25.21 40.06 17.20
C ARG A 661 24.71 38.88 16.37
N SER A 662 25.30 38.65 15.20
CA SER A 662 24.94 37.51 14.34
C SER A 662 25.32 36.20 14.99
N ALA A 663 26.48 36.07 15.64
CA ALA A 663 26.90 34.88 16.34
C ALA A 663 25.93 34.50 17.48
N ARG A 664 25.58 35.46 18.35
CA ARG A 664 24.62 35.28 19.45
C ARG A 664 23.23 34.87 18.94
N SER A 665 22.77 35.45 17.82
CA SER A 665 21.53 35.04 17.19
C SER A 665 21.57 33.58 16.74
N CYS A 666 22.67 33.09 16.18
CA CYS A 666 22.87 31.71 15.81
C CYS A 666 22.89 30.78 17.04
N PHE A 667 23.60 31.16 18.10
CA PHE A 667 23.65 30.40 19.36
C PHE A 667 22.25 30.26 19.98
N GLN A 668 21.45 31.33 20.00
CA GLN A 668 20.07 31.24 20.47
C GLN A 668 19.23 30.29 19.64
N GLN A 669 19.37 30.31 18.31
CA GLN A 669 18.67 29.38 17.43
C GLN A 669 19.02 27.89 17.69
N VAL A 670 20.27 27.60 18.07
CA VAL A 670 20.68 26.23 18.46
C VAL A 670 20.07 25.85 19.80
N LEU A 671 19.99 26.76 20.76
CA LEU A 671 19.35 26.51 22.07
C LEU A 671 17.84 26.27 21.89
N ASP A 672 17.16 27.11 21.09
CA ASP A 672 15.74 26.93 20.75
C ASP A 672 15.51 25.59 20.07
N LEU A 673 16.43 25.16 19.19
CA LEU A 673 16.34 23.87 18.50
C LEU A 673 16.49 22.69 19.47
N GLN A 674 17.40 22.79 20.46
CA GLN A 674 17.57 21.76 21.49
C GLN A 674 16.34 21.66 22.39
N GLU A 675 15.73 22.78 22.76
CA GLU A 675 14.52 22.81 23.58
C GLU A 675 13.28 22.33 22.82
N ALA A 676 13.25 22.53 21.49
CA ALA A 676 12.16 22.05 20.61
C ALA A 676 12.23 20.56 20.29
N MET A 677 13.36 19.91 20.52
CA MET A 677 13.51 18.47 20.20
C MET A 677 12.69 17.63 21.18
N PRO A 678 11.78 16.74 20.67
CA PRO A 678 11.00 15.85 21.53
C PRO A 678 11.90 14.87 22.30
N ALA A 679 11.50 14.51 23.52
CA ALA A 679 12.28 13.58 24.36
C ALA A 679 12.39 12.15 23.77
N ALA A 680 11.39 11.71 22.96
CA ALA A 680 11.32 10.37 22.37
C ALA A 680 11.56 10.42 20.87
N VAL A 681 12.64 11.04 20.40
CA VAL A 681 13.03 11.04 18.99
C VAL A 681 13.66 9.71 18.57
N ASP A 682 13.59 9.41 17.28
CA ASP A 682 14.27 8.27 16.67
C ASP A 682 15.73 8.63 16.35
N GLY A 683 16.66 7.95 17.01
CA GLY A 683 18.10 8.16 16.89
C GLY A 683 18.69 9.14 17.90
N GLU A 684 19.96 9.46 17.73
CA GLU A 684 20.74 10.35 18.58
C GLU A 684 21.12 11.64 17.84
N ALA A 685 21.29 12.74 18.59
CA ALA A 685 21.68 14.05 18.08
C ALA A 685 22.93 14.63 18.78
N PRO A 686 24.09 13.94 18.71
CA PRO A 686 25.27 14.32 19.45
C PRO A 686 25.84 15.68 19.01
N ARG A 687 25.73 16.05 17.73
CA ARG A 687 26.18 17.37 17.24
C ARG A 687 25.26 18.48 17.72
N LEU A 688 23.96 18.24 17.84
CA LEU A 688 23.05 19.19 18.45
C LEU A 688 23.40 19.40 19.92
N HIS A 689 23.62 18.34 20.69
CA HIS A 689 23.98 18.44 22.09
C HIS A 689 25.33 19.18 22.28
N LEU A 690 26.32 18.87 21.44
CA LEU A 690 27.59 19.59 21.42
C LEU A 690 27.40 21.07 21.10
N ALA A 691 26.68 21.38 20.03
CA ALA A 691 26.42 22.76 19.60
C ALA A 691 25.61 23.55 20.64
N ALA A 692 24.61 22.91 21.26
CA ALA A 692 23.79 23.51 22.29
C ALA A 692 24.63 23.80 23.56
N GLY A 693 25.52 22.88 23.97
CA GLY A 693 26.42 23.09 25.06
C GLY A 693 27.43 24.20 24.81
N GLN A 694 28.01 24.26 23.61
CA GLN A 694 28.88 25.37 23.18
C GLN A 694 28.11 26.70 23.19
N SER A 695 26.91 26.72 22.61
CA SER A 695 26.06 27.91 22.56
C SER A 695 25.68 28.40 23.96
N ALA A 696 25.27 27.50 24.86
CA ALA A 696 24.92 27.82 26.21
C ALA A 696 26.11 28.46 26.98
N LEU A 697 27.30 27.88 26.81
CA LEU A 697 28.50 28.42 27.44
C LEU A 697 28.82 29.83 26.94
N LEU A 698 28.75 30.05 25.63
CA LEU A 698 29.02 31.36 25.01
C LEU A 698 27.93 32.39 25.32
N MET A 699 26.72 31.94 25.63
CA MET A 699 25.63 32.78 26.14
C MET A 699 25.65 32.94 27.68
N GLY A 700 26.63 32.35 28.35
CA GLY A 700 26.87 32.52 29.80
C GLY A 700 26.11 31.57 30.72
N ASP A 701 25.38 30.62 30.18
CA ASP A 701 24.64 29.60 30.94
C ASP A 701 25.49 28.33 31.10
N THR A 702 26.30 28.32 32.16
CA THR A 702 27.24 27.23 32.48
C THR A 702 26.53 25.96 32.92
N GLU A 703 25.33 26.04 33.50
CA GLU A 703 24.57 24.87 33.93
C GLU A 703 24.01 24.11 32.73
N LYS A 704 23.29 24.80 31.81
CA LYS A 704 22.83 24.21 30.54
C LYS A 704 24.02 23.73 29.71
N ALA A 705 25.14 24.44 29.69
CA ALA A 705 26.34 24.04 28.98
C ALA A 705 26.84 22.66 29.46
N CYS A 706 27.02 22.50 30.79
CA CYS A 706 27.45 21.23 31.36
C CYS A 706 26.45 20.08 31.04
N LEU A 707 25.15 20.35 31.13
CA LEU A 707 24.11 19.37 30.84
C LEU A 707 24.22 18.87 29.39
N TYR A 708 24.23 19.79 28.43
CA TYR A 708 24.22 19.41 27.01
C TYR A 708 25.56 18.81 26.54
N LEU A 709 26.69 19.32 27.04
CA LEU A 709 28.00 18.77 26.73
C LEU A 709 28.17 17.36 27.30
N SER A 710 27.63 17.07 28.49
CA SER A 710 27.68 15.70 29.03
C SER A 710 26.89 14.71 28.14
N MET A 711 25.75 15.11 27.59
CA MET A 711 24.98 14.27 26.61
C MET A 711 25.77 14.00 25.32
N ALA A 712 26.67 14.93 24.92
CA ALA A 712 27.49 14.76 23.72
C ALA A 712 28.74 13.90 23.95
N THR A 713 29.10 13.55 25.21
CA THR A 713 30.28 12.71 25.50
C THR A 713 30.11 11.25 25.12
N ASP A 714 28.89 10.77 25.04
CA ASP A 714 28.60 9.35 24.75
C ASP A 714 28.89 8.98 23.29
N ASP A 715 28.88 9.96 22.38
CA ASP A 715 29.19 9.75 20.97
C ASP A 715 30.68 9.95 20.67
N ARG A 716 31.30 8.93 20.03
CA ARG A 716 32.74 8.92 19.71
C ARG A 716 33.20 10.10 18.85
N SER A 717 32.32 10.64 17.98
CA SER A 717 32.65 11.73 17.06
C SER A 717 32.66 13.08 17.74
N CYS A 718 31.90 13.25 18.82
CA CYS A 718 31.75 14.49 19.57
C CYS A 718 32.50 14.50 20.90
N SER A 719 32.80 13.34 21.48
CA SER A 719 33.30 13.14 22.84
C SER A 719 34.51 14.03 23.21
N ARG A 720 35.57 13.99 22.38
CA ARG A 720 36.79 14.80 22.66
C ARG A 720 36.48 16.30 22.74
N THR A 721 35.69 16.77 21.77
CA THR A 721 35.30 18.18 21.74
C THR A 721 34.40 18.52 22.91
N ALA A 722 33.44 17.68 23.26
CA ALA A 722 32.53 17.86 24.37
C ALA A 722 33.29 17.94 25.72
N ILE A 723 34.25 17.03 25.98
CA ILE A 723 35.07 17.01 27.17
C ILE A 723 35.89 18.32 27.28
N ARG A 724 36.52 18.77 26.20
CA ARG A 724 37.27 20.03 26.17
C ARG A 724 36.37 21.23 26.52
N TRP A 725 35.19 21.30 25.98
CA TRP A 725 34.24 22.38 26.29
C TRP A 725 33.67 22.27 27.71
N LEU A 726 33.53 21.06 28.28
CA LEU A 726 33.19 20.86 29.68
C LEU A 726 34.28 21.47 30.60
N GLN A 727 35.54 21.24 30.27
CA GLN A 727 36.67 21.87 31.00
C GLN A 727 36.61 23.42 30.90
N GLY A 728 36.20 23.95 29.73
CA GLY A 728 35.94 25.37 29.55
C GLY A 728 34.79 25.88 30.41
N ALA A 729 33.73 25.11 30.58
CA ALA A 729 32.61 25.46 31.44
C ALA A 729 33.03 25.52 32.93
N GLU A 730 33.81 24.55 33.41
CA GLU A 730 34.36 24.56 34.75
C GLU A 730 35.35 25.74 34.97
N TYR A 731 36.17 26.06 33.96
CA TYR A 731 37.06 27.22 33.98
C TYR A 731 36.29 28.53 34.19
N ILE A 732 35.18 28.75 33.48
CA ILE A 732 34.33 29.95 33.61
C ILE A 732 33.62 29.99 34.95
N LYS A 733 33.18 28.89 35.52
CA LYS A 733 32.55 28.84 36.84
C LYS A 733 33.47 29.39 37.93
N GLY A 734 34.80 29.27 37.78
CA GLY A 734 35.80 29.80 38.69
C GLY A 734 36.03 31.31 38.57
N TRP A 735 35.40 32.04 37.65
CA TRP A 735 35.65 33.47 37.45
C TRP A 735 34.95 34.33 38.52
N PRO A 736 35.69 35.23 39.23
CA PRO A 736 35.11 36.05 40.25
C PRO A 736 34.06 37.04 39.72
N GLY A 737 32.91 37.11 40.37
CA GLY A 737 31.85 38.08 40.04
C GLY A 737 31.03 37.80 38.77
N ARG A 738 31.22 36.67 38.11
CA ARG A 738 30.47 36.25 36.92
C ARG A 738 29.02 35.97 37.29
N LYS A 739 28.08 36.58 36.56
CA LYS A 739 26.64 36.31 36.67
C LYS A 739 26.23 35.25 35.64
N ALA A 740 25.53 34.20 36.07
CA ALA A 740 24.98 33.20 35.20
C ALA A 740 23.93 33.80 34.22
N GLY A 741 23.91 33.31 33.01
CA GLY A 741 22.96 33.75 31.95
C GLY A 741 23.29 35.10 31.32
N VAL A 742 24.44 35.70 31.59
CA VAL A 742 24.92 36.88 30.89
C VAL A 742 25.91 36.46 29.81
N PRO A 743 25.69 36.80 28.51
CA PRO A 743 26.60 36.44 27.43
C PRO A 743 28.03 36.88 27.67
N LEU A 744 29.02 36.09 27.19
CA LEU A 744 30.43 36.44 27.32
C LEU A 744 30.74 37.72 26.54
N GLU A 745 31.46 38.64 27.21
CA GLU A 745 32.00 39.84 26.58
C GLU A 745 33.26 39.49 25.75
N PRO A 746 33.70 40.34 24.79
CA PRO A 746 34.81 40.03 23.89
C PRO A 746 36.08 39.55 24.60
N ASP A 747 36.48 40.19 25.70
CA ASP A 747 37.67 39.83 26.46
C ASP A 747 37.51 38.47 27.18
N GLU A 748 36.35 38.21 27.73
CA GLU A 748 35.99 36.94 28.35
C GLU A 748 35.99 35.80 27.34
N LEU A 749 35.41 36.04 26.16
CA LEU A 749 35.39 35.11 25.04
C LEU A 749 36.81 34.76 24.60
N GLN A 750 37.68 35.75 24.41
CA GLN A 750 39.06 35.53 24.02
C GLN A 750 39.83 34.71 25.06
N ARG A 751 39.60 34.94 26.35
CA ARG A 751 40.18 34.15 27.46
C ARG A 751 39.71 32.68 27.39
N LEU A 752 38.41 32.46 27.18
CA LEU A 752 37.88 31.09 27.03
C LEU A 752 38.48 30.38 25.83
N LEU A 753 38.48 31.00 24.64
CA LEU A 753 39.02 30.42 23.42
C LEU A 753 40.51 30.10 23.55
N SER A 754 41.29 31.00 24.19
CA SER A 754 42.72 30.77 24.49
C SER A 754 42.92 29.62 25.46
N PHE A 755 42.04 29.43 26.44
CA PHE A 755 42.07 28.29 27.35
C PHE A 755 41.79 27.01 26.59
N LEU A 756 40.73 26.96 25.76
CA LEU A 756 40.35 25.80 24.97
C LEU A 756 41.44 25.37 23.95
N GLN A 757 42.14 26.34 23.35
CA GLN A 757 43.29 26.05 22.46
C GLN A 757 44.46 25.39 23.18
N LYS A 758 44.70 25.69 24.44
CA LYS A 758 45.76 25.06 25.23
C LYS A 758 45.44 23.65 25.68
N GLN A 759 44.17 23.23 25.54
CA GLN A 759 43.69 21.88 25.86
C GLN A 759 43.65 20.96 24.60
N GLU A 760 43.97 21.48 23.44
CA GLU A 760 44.15 20.73 22.21
C GLU A 760 45.45 19.94 22.20
#